data_80d0f4ca71c24d8e54f5f522dceee399
#
_entry.id   80d0f4ca71c24d8e54f5f522dceee399
#
_cell.length_a   1.000
_cell.length_b   1.000
_cell.length_c   1.000
_cell.angle_alpha   90.00
_cell.angle_beta   90.00
_cell.angle_gamma   90.00
#
_symmetry.space_group_name_H-M   'P 1'
#
loop_
_entity.id
_entity.type
_entity.pdbx_description
1 polymer ?
#
loop_
_entity_poly.entity_id
_entity_poly.type
_entity_poly.pdbx_seq_one_letter_code
_entity_poly.pdbx_strand_id
1 'polypeptide(L)'
;MADSSSTSAFISTLIIYGLTAVVFVWLFLLLRPKNRRVYEPRSLKDIQTIPEEERTEPVPEGYFGWVEYLLSKPHSFLIQHTSVDGYFLLRYIGIVGSLSFVGCLLLLPILLPVNATNGNNLQGFELLSFSNVTNKNRFYAHVFLSWIFFGLFTYVIYKELYYYVVFRHAMQTTPLYDGLLSSRTVIVTELHKSIAQEGEMQMRFPKASNVAFAYDLSDLQELCKERAKNAAKYEAALNKVLNKCVKMTRNKTQKQLDKLYNNGTKPKDDLETYVPHKKRPKHRLGKLPLCLGGKKVNTLSYSSKRIGELNEEIHEKQADWASNDRQPACFIQFETQLEAQRCYQSVEAILGKKNFGKRLIGYSPEDVNWGSMRLSSKERHSRRAVANTIMVLLIIFWAFPVAVVGIISNVNFLTDKVPFLRFINNMPTFLMGVITGLLPTIALVVLMSLVPPFIVMLGKLSGCVTRQETDLYCQAWYYAFTVIQIFLVVTATSSASSTVDSIIDRPRSAMTLLANNLPKASNFYIMYFLLKGLTGPTWTILQAVNLLLSKVLGRVLDSTPRQKWNRYNTLATPRMGIVYPGIEILVCIYICYSIIAPILLFFSTVMLTLLYVAYLYNLNYVFGFSFDLKGRNYPRALFQIFVGIYLSEVCLLGLFIMAKTWGPLVLEVFWIVVTALAHIYMKRKFIPLFDAVPLSAIRHARGEPGYSYPTSDLGLQEIKDIADEMKGKYEQDSTHGILTPVTKDDLKKANLIPDNDGSSENGTPSNPFESGSERASLSGSNAKGDSIKKLNDTVIKKSSTLSSSTKDNNESTFVLEGEKFRKFHYSDVEALRNKRPYDEDDHSKHGPEGAVPVNADAGVIYSDPAAVMKEPQAFPPDVLETNTWTRRILQFFNPRRSYPFDSVRMRFPLVFNTSIEYDEEYLSSAYTDPCVREKDPIVWCCKDPLGVSKQQIQEARSNGLDVRDDFTRYDEKGKVIFTYNPPDYEPEAKK
;
A
#
# COMPACT_ATOMS: atom_id res chain seq x y z
N MET A 1 -20.58 5.58 -45.53
CA MET A 1 -21.28 6.31 -44.45
C MET A 1 -20.89 5.86 -43.03
N ALA A 2 -20.19 4.74 -42.84
CA ALA A 2 -19.73 4.30 -41.51
C ALA A 2 -18.49 5.05 -41.00
N ASP A 3 -17.69 5.65 -41.86
CA ASP A 3 -16.35 6.13 -41.54
C ASP A 3 -16.29 7.59 -41.05
N SER A 4 -17.23 8.43 -41.44
CA SER A 4 -17.41 9.77 -40.78
C SER A 4 -17.90 9.67 -39.36
N SER A 5 -18.48 8.53 -38.99
CA SER A 5 -19.00 8.28 -37.62
C SER A 5 -17.88 8.06 -36.59
N SER A 6 -16.74 7.46 -36.95
CA SER A 6 -15.68 7.17 -35.97
C SER A 6 -14.91 8.42 -35.56
N THR A 7 -14.59 9.31 -36.51
CA THR A 7 -13.92 10.58 -36.20
C THR A 7 -14.83 11.54 -35.45
N SER A 8 -16.12 11.60 -35.85
CA SER A 8 -17.13 12.36 -35.13
C SER A 8 -17.36 11.85 -33.71
N ALA A 9 -17.43 10.53 -33.55
CA ALA A 9 -17.54 9.90 -32.23
C ALA A 9 -16.31 10.19 -31.35
N PHE A 10 -15.10 10.17 -31.93
CA PHE A 10 -13.89 10.53 -31.22
C PHE A 10 -13.91 11.98 -30.72
N ILE A 11 -14.24 12.93 -31.59
CA ILE A 11 -14.31 14.36 -31.23
C ILE A 11 -15.37 14.59 -30.13
N SER A 12 -16.55 13.99 -30.29
CA SER A 12 -17.62 14.07 -29.28
C SER A 12 -17.16 13.49 -27.93
N THR A 13 -16.49 12.35 -27.95
CA THR A 13 -15.96 11.68 -26.76
C THR A 13 -14.87 12.54 -26.09
N LEU A 14 -13.96 13.11 -26.86
CA LEU A 14 -12.92 14.01 -26.39
C LEU A 14 -13.49 15.25 -25.72
N ILE A 15 -14.49 15.87 -26.34
CA ILE A 15 -15.16 17.06 -25.77
C ILE A 15 -15.87 16.72 -24.46
N ILE A 16 -16.65 15.64 -24.43
CA ILE A 16 -17.44 15.25 -23.24
C ILE A 16 -16.50 14.90 -22.08
N TYR A 17 -15.51 14.05 -22.30
CA TYR A 17 -14.61 13.61 -21.23
C TYR A 17 -13.58 14.68 -20.89
N GLY A 18 -13.15 15.49 -21.85
CA GLY A 18 -12.32 16.66 -21.61
C GLY A 18 -13.02 17.68 -20.71
N LEU A 19 -14.27 18.02 -21.03
CA LEU A 19 -15.07 18.92 -20.21
C LEU A 19 -15.31 18.34 -18.81
N THR A 20 -15.61 17.05 -18.72
CA THR A 20 -15.79 16.36 -17.43
C THR A 20 -14.50 16.40 -16.60
N ALA A 21 -13.36 16.17 -17.21
CA ALA A 21 -12.06 16.25 -16.54
C ALA A 21 -11.76 17.66 -16.03
N VAL A 22 -12.01 18.68 -16.85
CA VAL A 22 -11.88 20.10 -16.45
C VAL A 22 -12.78 20.41 -15.26
N VAL A 23 -14.03 19.98 -15.28
CA VAL A 23 -14.97 20.17 -14.17
C VAL A 23 -14.47 19.48 -12.90
N PHE A 24 -13.95 18.26 -12.99
CA PHE A 24 -13.41 17.55 -11.82
C PHE A 24 -12.18 18.22 -11.24
N VAL A 25 -11.27 18.70 -12.08
CA VAL A 25 -10.08 19.45 -11.63
C VAL A 25 -10.51 20.77 -10.99
N TRP A 26 -11.44 21.49 -11.61
CA TRP A 26 -11.96 22.73 -11.08
C TRP A 26 -12.65 22.53 -9.72
N LEU A 27 -13.48 21.50 -9.58
CA LEU A 27 -14.07 21.12 -8.30
C LEU A 27 -13.01 20.78 -7.26
N PHE A 28 -11.96 20.04 -7.62
CA PHE A 28 -10.83 19.75 -6.72
C PHE A 28 -10.18 21.03 -6.23
N LEU A 29 -9.84 21.95 -7.13
CA LEU A 29 -9.18 23.21 -6.78
C LEU A 29 -10.04 24.07 -5.85
N LEU A 30 -11.36 24.10 -6.05
CA LEU A 30 -12.29 24.83 -5.19
C LEU A 30 -12.55 24.18 -3.84
N LEU A 31 -12.59 22.84 -3.80
CA LEU A 31 -12.97 22.10 -2.59
C LEU A 31 -11.77 21.82 -1.68
N ARG A 32 -10.57 21.75 -2.23
CA ARG A 32 -9.33 21.45 -1.48
C ARG A 32 -9.14 22.38 -0.28
N PRO A 33 -9.09 23.70 -0.41
CA PRO A 33 -8.81 24.57 0.74
C PRO A 33 -9.91 24.54 1.80
N LYS A 34 -11.17 24.26 1.39
CA LYS A 34 -12.31 24.20 2.30
C LYS A 34 -12.47 22.84 3.01
N ASN A 35 -11.81 21.80 2.55
CA ASN A 35 -11.98 20.43 3.05
C ASN A 35 -10.63 19.74 3.27
N ARG A 36 -9.73 20.39 4.01
CA ARG A 36 -8.38 19.90 4.29
C ARG A 36 -8.36 18.47 4.83
N ARG A 37 -9.32 18.10 5.70
CA ARG A 37 -9.45 16.72 6.20
C ARG A 37 -9.62 15.66 5.11
N VAL A 38 -10.14 15.99 3.94
CA VAL A 38 -10.35 15.07 2.81
C VAL A 38 -9.15 15.06 1.88
N TYR A 39 -8.59 16.24 1.61
CA TYR A 39 -7.59 16.43 0.57
C TYR A 39 -6.14 16.48 1.07
N GLU A 40 -5.91 16.84 2.32
CA GLU A 40 -4.58 16.91 2.92
C GLU A 40 -4.59 16.47 4.40
N PRO A 41 -5.20 15.30 4.72
CA PRO A 41 -5.27 14.86 6.11
C PRO A 41 -3.90 14.67 6.75
N ARG A 42 -2.88 14.31 5.99
CA ARG A 42 -1.54 14.05 6.52
C ARG A 42 -0.78 15.29 6.96
N SER A 43 -1.26 16.49 6.58
CA SER A 43 -0.71 17.76 7.07
C SER A 43 -1.38 18.24 8.36
N LEU A 44 -2.46 17.59 8.81
CA LEU A 44 -3.23 18.03 9.97
C LEU A 44 -2.67 17.41 11.26
N LYS A 45 -2.32 18.27 12.23
CA LYS A 45 -1.80 17.87 13.53
C LYS A 45 -2.84 17.23 14.45
N ASP A 46 -4.11 17.51 14.25
CA ASP A 46 -5.24 17.01 15.02
C ASP A 46 -5.63 15.56 14.70
N ILE A 47 -5.07 14.95 13.65
CA ILE A 47 -5.24 13.54 13.33
C ILE A 47 -4.16 12.75 14.07
N GLN A 48 -4.56 12.06 15.13
CA GLN A 48 -3.62 11.43 16.07
C GLN A 48 -3.13 10.04 15.62
N THR A 49 -3.78 9.44 14.65
CA THR A 49 -3.39 8.11 14.10
C THR A 49 -2.26 8.18 13.09
N ILE A 50 -1.78 9.38 12.75
CA ILE A 50 -0.66 9.55 11.81
C ILE A 50 0.60 9.74 12.65
N PRO A 51 1.59 8.84 12.52
CA PRO A 51 2.90 9.03 13.11
C PRO A 51 3.52 10.37 12.68
N GLU A 52 4.30 10.96 13.55
CA GLU A 52 4.92 12.26 13.27
C GLU A 52 5.84 12.20 12.05
N GLU A 53 6.55 11.10 11.89
CA GLU A 53 7.46 10.84 10.79
C GLU A 53 6.76 10.77 9.42
N GLU A 54 5.51 10.37 9.41
CA GLU A 54 4.71 10.27 8.19
C GLU A 54 3.96 11.54 7.83
N ARG A 55 3.92 12.53 8.72
CA ARG A 55 3.23 13.80 8.47
C ARG A 55 3.93 14.58 7.38
N THR A 56 3.14 15.20 6.53
CA THR A 56 3.62 16.05 5.44
C THR A 56 3.39 17.53 5.77
N GLU A 57 4.21 18.37 5.19
CA GLU A 57 3.96 19.81 5.20
C GLU A 57 2.63 20.14 4.52
N PRO A 58 1.96 21.24 4.90
CA PRO A 58 0.78 21.70 4.21
C PRO A 58 1.05 21.89 2.71
N VAL A 59 0.01 21.66 1.91
CA VAL A 59 0.10 21.86 0.47
C VAL A 59 0.43 23.34 0.19
N PRO A 60 1.42 23.63 -0.66
CA PRO A 60 1.78 25.01 -1.04
C PRO A 60 0.55 25.80 -1.52
N GLU A 61 0.53 27.08 -1.23
CA GLU A 61 -0.51 27.96 -1.67
C GLU A 61 -0.59 28.07 -3.20
N GLY A 62 -1.75 28.37 -3.73
CA GLY A 62 -1.98 28.44 -5.16
C GLY A 62 -2.64 27.19 -5.76
N TYR A 63 -3.01 27.30 -7.03
CA TYR A 63 -3.79 26.26 -7.70
C TYR A 63 -2.94 25.07 -8.15
N PHE A 64 -1.73 25.30 -8.68
CA PHE A 64 -0.86 24.29 -9.28
C PHE A 64 0.55 24.22 -8.68
N GLY A 65 0.93 25.12 -7.77
CA GLY A 65 2.26 25.13 -7.14
C GLY A 65 2.63 23.78 -6.48
N TRP A 66 1.67 23.03 -6.00
CA TRP A 66 1.88 21.70 -5.44
C TRP A 66 2.43 20.68 -6.45
N VAL A 67 2.15 20.86 -7.76
CA VAL A 67 2.65 19.94 -8.80
C VAL A 67 4.16 20.10 -8.91
N GLU A 68 4.63 21.35 -9.06
CA GLU A 68 6.04 21.66 -9.13
C GLU A 68 6.78 21.27 -7.84
N TYR A 69 6.21 21.63 -6.69
CA TYR A 69 6.71 21.25 -5.38
C TYR A 69 6.94 19.74 -5.24
N LEU A 70 5.94 18.92 -5.58
CA LEU A 70 6.07 17.48 -5.45
C LEU A 70 7.01 16.86 -6.50
N LEU A 71 7.05 17.40 -7.71
CA LEU A 71 7.96 16.92 -8.76
C LEU A 71 9.43 17.27 -8.49
N SER A 72 9.68 18.31 -7.71
CA SER A 72 11.05 18.70 -7.32
C SER A 72 11.60 17.87 -6.16
N LYS A 73 10.75 17.12 -5.42
CA LYS A 73 11.19 16.36 -4.26
C LYS A 73 12.01 15.12 -4.65
N PRO A 74 13.07 14.81 -3.89
CA PRO A 74 13.90 13.63 -4.13
C PRO A 74 13.16 12.34 -3.78
N HIS A 75 13.66 11.21 -4.25
CA HIS A 75 13.10 9.89 -3.95
C HIS A 75 13.09 9.56 -2.46
N SER A 76 14.08 10.03 -1.70
CA SER A 76 14.12 9.90 -0.24
C SER A 76 12.88 10.51 0.45
N PHE A 77 12.46 11.70 0.01
CA PHE A 77 11.22 12.31 0.49
C PHE A 77 10.00 11.45 0.16
N LEU A 78 9.92 10.94 -1.07
CA LEU A 78 8.82 10.07 -1.47
C LEU A 78 8.81 8.77 -0.65
N ILE A 79 9.96 8.15 -0.42
CA ILE A 79 10.07 6.91 0.38
C ILE A 79 9.51 7.12 1.79
N GLN A 80 9.84 8.23 2.44
CA GLN A 80 9.37 8.51 3.80
C GLN A 80 7.86 8.81 3.84
N HIS A 81 7.38 9.65 2.93
CA HIS A 81 6.00 10.13 2.99
C HIS A 81 4.99 9.26 2.24
N THR A 82 5.41 8.47 1.26
CA THR A 82 4.48 7.59 0.52
C THR A 82 4.61 6.11 0.90
N SER A 83 5.47 5.78 1.83
CA SER A 83 5.98 4.43 2.11
C SER A 83 6.74 3.80 0.94
N VAL A 84 7.41 2.69 1.19
CA VAL A 84 8.11 1.92 0.15
C VAL A 84 7.13 1.43 -0.94
N ASP A 85 5.92 1.04 -0.54
CA ASP A 85 4.89 0.56 -1.48
C ASP A 85 4.39 1.68 -2.40
N GLY A 86 4.14 2.86 -1.85
CA GLY A 86 3.74 4.03 -2.62
C GLY A 86 4.84 4.52 -3.56
N TYR A 87 6.09 4.53 -3.09
CA TYR A 87 7.25 4.85 -3.91
C TYR A 87 7.36 3.93 -5.13
N PHE A 88 7.26 2.61 -4.93
CA PHE A 88 7.32 1.67 -6.05
C PHE A 88 6.10 1.73 -6.97
N LEU A 89 4.93 2.11 -6.47
CA LEU A 89 3.77 2.37 -7.33
C LEU A 89 4.02 3.56 -8.26
N LEU A 90 4.52 4.69 -7.71
CA LEU A 90 4.89 5.86 -8.51
C LEU A 90 5.98 5.51 -9.53
N ARG A 91 6.99 4.77 -9.10
CA ARG A 91 8.05 4.32 -9.98
C ARG A 91 7.52 3.45 -11.12
N TYR A 92 6.60 2.52 -10.83
CA TYR A 92 5.94 1.69 -11.85
C TYR A 92 5.21 2.54 -12.90
N ILE A 93 4.36 3.48 -12.46
CA ILE A 93 3.62 4.36 -13.37
C ILE A 93 4.60 5.20 -14.20
N GLY A 94 5.63 5.75 -13.58
CA GLY A 94 6.66 6.54 -14.25
C GLY A 94 7.41 5.76 -15.33
N ILE A 95 7.80 4.52 -15.04
CA ILE A 95 8.53 3.67 -15.99
C ILE A 95 7.65 3.25 -17.16
N VAL A 96 6.44 2.75 -16.92
CA VAL A 96 5.55 2.35 -18.01
C VAL A 96 5.08 3.55 -18.84
N GLY A 97 4.94 4.73 -18.20
CA GLY A 97 4.68 5.98 -18.90
C GLY A 97 5.86 6.43 -19.76
N SER A 98 7.09 6.33 -19.23
CA SER A 98 8.31 6.64 -19.99
C SER A 98 8.51 5.68 -21.17
N LEU A 99 8.24 4.38 -20.98
CA LEU A 99 8.30 3.41 -22.07
C LEU A 99 7.25 3.68 -23.16
N SER A 100 6.04 4.08 -22.77
CA SER A 100 5.02 4.53 -23.72
C SER A 100 5.48 5.77 -24.51
N PHE A 101 6.09 6.74 -23.81
CA PHE A 101 6.65 7.94 -24.47
C PHE A 101 7.81 7.63 -25.43
N VAL A 102 8.74 6.77 -25.01
CA VAL A 102 9.81 6.29 -25.90
C VAL A 102 9.22 5.53 -27.10
N GLY A 103 8.16 4.75 -26.89
CA GLY A 103 7.38 4.11 -27.95
C GLY A 103 6.81 5.14 -28.94
N CYS A 104 6.30 6.27 -28.47
CA CYS A 104 5.87 7.36 -29.35
C CYS A 104 7.01 7.88 -30.21
N LEU A 105 8.18 8.11 -29.64
CA LEU A 105 9.33 8.63 -30.38
C LEU A 105 9.93 7.63 -31.38
N LEU A 106 9.85 6.33 -31.05
CA LEU A 106 10.43 5.28 -31.87
C LEU A 106 9.47 4.77 -32.94
N LEU A 107 8.22 4.48 -32.58
CA LEU A 107 7.28 3.77 -33.44
C LEU A 107 6.44 4.71 -34.30
N LEU A 108 5.97 5.85 -33.78
CA LEU A 108 5.07 6.72 -34.54
C LEU A 108 5.71 7.28 -35.81
N PRO A 109 6.96 7.81 -35.81
CA PRO A 109 7.56 8.37 -37.00
C PRO A 109 7.74 7.37 -38.14
N ILE A 110 7.87 6.09 -37.81
CA ILE A 110 8.12 5.01 -38.78
C ILE A 110 6.82 4.30 -39.15
N LEU A 111 6.06 3.81 -38.16
CA LEU A 111 4.87 2.99 -38.44
C LEU A 111 3.69 3.79 -38.99
N LEU A 112 3.49 5.06 -38.58
CA LEU A 112 2.38 5.84 -39.12
C LEU A 112 2.50 6.06 -40.64
N PRO A 113 3.66 6.52 -41.19
CA PRO A 113 3.82 6.57 -42.65
C PRO A 113 3.76 5.21 -43.34
N VAL A 114 4.33 4.15 -42.74
CA VAL A 114 4.27 2.79 -43.27
C VAL A 114 2.83 2.30 -43.38
N ASN A 115 2.00 2.58 -42.39
CA ASN A 115 0.60 2.17 -42.37
C ASN A 115 -0.28 3.03 -43.29
N ALA A 116 -0.04 4.35 -43.33
CA ALA A 116 -0.91 5.30 -43.99
C ALA A 116 -0.78 5.31 -45.51
N THR A 117 0.40 4.92 -46.08
CA THR A 117 0.69 5.03 -47.51
C THR A 117 0.48 3.72 -48.24
N ASN A 118 -0.04 3.79 -49.50
CA ASN A 118 -0.21 2.62 -50.40
C ASN A 118 -0.90 1.41 -49.73
N GLY A 119 -2.00 1.64 -49.06
CA GLY A 119 -2.76 0.63 -48.36
C GLY A 119 -4.16 0.43 -48.93
N ASN A 120 -5.05 -0.10 -48.09
CA ASN A 120 -6.46 -0.39 -48.40
C ASN A 120 -7.34 0.89 -48.48
N ASN A 121 -6.75 2.10 -48.35
CA ASN A 121 -7.45 3.40 -48.30
C ASN A 121 -8.53 3.46 -47.22
N LEU A 122 -8.28 2.84 -46.07
CA LEU A 122 -9.16 2.96 -44.90
C LEU A 122 -9.19 4.42 -44.43
N GLN A 123 -10.23 4.80 -43.72
CA GLN A 123 -10.42 6.17 -43.23
C GLN A 123 -10.25 6.27 -41.73
N GLY A 124 -10.04 7.48 -41.22
CA GLY A 124 -9.92 7.75 -39.79
C GLY A 124 -8.68 7.11 -39.15
N PHE A 125 -8.82 6.60 -37.92
CA PHE A 125 -7.71 5.96 -37.21
C PHE A 125 -7.31 4.60 -37.79
N GLU A 126 -8.19 3.95 -38.57
CA GLU A 126 -7.86 2.67 -39.20
C GLU A 126 -6.84 2.83 -40.35
N LEU A 127 -6.75 4.01 -40.97
CA LEU A 127 -5.70 4.40 -41.88
C LEU A 127 -4.29 4.25 -41.28
N LEU A 128 -4.18 4.56 -39.99
CA LEU A 128 -2.93 4.56 -39.20
C LEU A 128 -2.62 3.21 -38.55
N SER A 129 -3.43 2.19 -38.83
CA SER A 129 -3.31 0.86 -38.24
C SER A 129 -2.71 -0.16 -39.21
N PHE A 130 -2.29 -1.29 -38.66
CA PHE A 130 -1.81 -2.46 -39.44
C PHE A 130 -2.79 -2.93 -40.52
N SER A 131 -4.11 -2.75 -40.31
CA SER A 131 -5.15 -3.17 -41.25
C SER A 131 -5.07 -2.49 -42.61
N ASN A 132 -4.47 -1.31 -42.69
CA ASN A 132 -4.36 -0.56 -43.91
C ASN A 132 -3.21 -1.06 -44.79
N VAL A 133 -2.27 -1.85 -44.29
CA VAL A 133 -1.08 -2.30 -45.00
C VAL A 133 -1.39 -3.44 -45.93
N THR A 134 -1.12 -3.28 -47.25
CA THR A 134 -1.28 -4.30 -48.30
C THR A 134 0.02 -4.93 -48.74
N ASN A 135 1.11 -4.14 -48.73
CA ASN A 135 2.41 -4.60 -49.20
C ASN A 135 3.10 -5.49 -48.15
N LYS A 136 3.32 -6.75 -48.54
CA LYS A 136 3.94 -7.77 -47.66
C LYS A 136 5.34 -7.40 -47.16
N ASN A 137 6.11 -6.64 -47.92
CA ASN A 137 7.45 -6.25 -47.49
C ASN A 137 7.44 -5.21 -46.38
N ARG A 138 6.36 -4.48 -46.17
CA ARG A 138 6.22 -3.52 -45.07
C ARG A 138 6.08 -4.19 -43.73
N PHE A 139 5.63 -5.43 -43.67
CA PHE A 139 5.52 -6.17 -42.41
C PHE A 139 6.87 -6.46 -41.76
N TYR A 140 7.99 -6.41 -42.50
CA TYR A 140 9.31 -6.47 -41.89
C TYR A 140 9.60 -5.27 -40.97
N ALA A 141 9.09 -4.08 -41.29
CA ALA A 141 9.20 -2.94 -40.43
C ALA A 141 8.49 -3.18 -39.08
N HIS A 142 7.30 -3.79 -39.10
CA HIS A 142 6.55 -4.14 -37.88
C HIS A 142 7.31 -5.16 -37.01
N VAL A 143 7.91 -6.19 -37.63
CA VAL A 143 8.69 -7.21 -36.90
C VAL A 143 9.93 -6.62 -36.27
N PHE A 144 10.75 -5.87 -37.02
CA PHE A 144 11.98 -5.33 -36.45
C PHE A 144 11.71 -4.27 -35.39
N LEU A 145 10.69 -3.44 -35.56
CA LEU A 145 10.28 -2.47 -34.55
C LEU A 145 9.67 -3.14 -33.32
N SER A 146 8.93 -4.26 -33.47
CA SER A 146 8.46 -5.04 -32.30
C SER A 146 9.64 -5.60 -31.50
N TRP A 147 10.66 -6.13 -32.15
CA TRP A 147 11.88 -6.62 -31.51
C TRP A 147 12.59 -5.55 -30.70
N ILE A 148 12.77 -4.36 -31.30
CA ILE A 148 13.41 -3.24 -30.60
C ILE A 148 12.55 -2.80 -29.39
N PHE A 149 11.27 -2.65 -29.59
CA PHE A 149 10.37 -2.14 -28.57
C PHE A 149 10.15 -3.15 -27.42
N PHE A 150 9.85 -4.40 -27.74
CA PHE A 150 9.69 -5.45 -26.71
C PHE A 150 11.02 -5.84 -26.07
N GLY A 151 12.11 -5.76 -26.82
CA GLY A 151 13.47 -5.89 -26.30
C GLY A 151 13.79 -4.80 -25.26
N LEU A 152 13.42 -3.56 -25.54
CA LEU A 152 13.55 -2.45 -24.61
C LEU A 152 12.72 -2.70 -23.33
N PHE A 153 11.46 -3.14 -23.47
CA PHE A 153 10.64 -3.53 -22.30
C PHE A 153 11.33 -4.62 -21.48
N THR A 154 11.77 -5.68 -22.12
CA THR A 154 12.44 -6.81 -21.47
C THR A 154 13.69 -6.36 -20.74
N TYR A 155 14.48 -5.48 -21.35
CA TYR A 155 15.67 -4.91 -20.72
C TYR A 155 15.33 -4.01 -19.52
N VAL A 156 14.33 -3.14 -19.66
CA VAL A 156 13.91 -2.25 -18.55
C VAL A 156 13.35 -3.06 -17.40
N ILE A 157 12.57 -4.13 -17.66
CA ILE A 157 12.11 -5.06 -16.60
C ILE A 157 13.32 -5.67 -15.89
N TYR A 158 14.34 -6.13 -16.61
CA TYR A 158 15.56 -6.67 -16.00
C TYR A 158 16.26 -5.63 -15.12
N LYS A 159 16.43 -4.41 -15.62
CA LYS A 159 17.06 -3.30 -14.89
C LYS A 159 16.28 -2.93 -13.62
N GLU A 160 14.96 -2.89 -13.69
CA GLU A 160 14.10 -2.55 -12.57
C GLU A 160 14.01 -3.67 -11.52
N LEU A 161 14.03 -4.92 -11.94
CA LEU A 161 14.15 -6.05 -11.01
C LEU A 161 15.49 -6.02 -10.27
N TYR A 162 16.58 -5.67 -10.98
CA TYR A 162 17.89 -5.48 -10.35
C TYR A 162 17.85 -4.35 -9.33
N TYR A 163 17.31 -3.19 -9.71
CA TYR A 163 17.13 -2.07 -8.79
C TYR A 163 16.31 -2.44 -7.56
N TYR A 164 15.19 -3.13 -7.74
CA TYR A 164 14.35 -3.56 -6.64
C TYR A 164 15.10 -4.46 -5.64
N VAL A 165 15.89 -5.41 -6.14
CA VAL A 165 16.69 -6.29 -5.28
C VAL A 165 17.73 -5.49 -4.51
N VAL A 166 18.51 -4.64 -5.17
CA VAL A 166 19.53 -3.81 -4.50
C VAL A 166 18.87 -2.86 -3.50
N PHE A 167 17.79 -2.19 -3.89
CA PHE A 167 17.04 -1.31 -3.00
C PHE A 167 16.55 -2.05 -1.75
N ARG A 168 15.97 -3.22 -1.93
CA ARG A 168 15.45 -4.02 -0.82
C ARG A 168 16.56 -4.46 0.13
N HIS A 169 17.69 -4.93 -0.40
CA HIS A 169 18.84 -5.33 0.41
C HIS A 169 19.43 -4.12 1.16
N ALA A 170 19.58 -2.99 0.47
CA ALA A 170 20.07 -1.75 1.07
C ALA A 170 19.15 -1.27 2.20
N MET A 171 17.82 -1.29 1.96
CA MET A 171 16.82 -0.91 2.96
C MET A 171 16.86 -1.83 4.19
N GLN A 172 16.91 -3.14 3.97
CA GLN A 172 16.91 -4.12 5.07
C GLN A 172 18.18 -4.08 5.92
N THR A 173 19.28 -3.52 5.40
CA THR A 173 20.53 -3.33 6.14
C THR A 173 20.64 -1.97 6.83
N THR A 174 19.62 -1.12 6.78
CA THR A 174 19.59 0.11 7.58
C THR A 174 19.35 -0.19 9.05
N PRO A 175 19.81 0.63 9.99
CA PRO A 175 19.61 0.43 11.42
C PRO A 175 18.15 0.22 11.82
N LEU A 176 17.24 0.96 11.20
CA LEU A 176 15.80 0.81 11.41
C LEU A 176 15.33 -0.61 11.10
N TYR A 177 15.62 -1.09 9.90
CA TYR A 177 15.14 -2.40 9.46
C TYR A 177 15.92 -3.56 10.09
N ASP A 178 17.20 -3.37 10.42
CA ASP A 178 17.99 -4.33 11.20
C ASP A 178 17.41 -4.50 12.61
N GLY A 179 16.94 -3.40 13.21
CA GLY A 179 16.31 -3.37 14.52
C GLY A 179 14.92 -4.02 14.59
N LEU A 180 14.18 -4.08 13.48
CA LEU A 180 12.81 -4.62 13.48
C LEU A 180 12.76 -6.09 13.92
N LEU A 181 11.84 -6.41 14.82
CA LEU A 181 11.58 -7.78 15.25
C LEU A 181 11.25 -8.71 14.09
N SER A 182 10.55 -8.21 13.08
CA SER A 182 10.22 -8.96 11.85
C SER A 182 11.43 -9.37 11.04
N SER A 183 12.53 -8.62 11.07
CA SER A 183 13.78 -8.97 10.38
C SER A 183 14.64 -9.98 11.16
N ARG A 184 14.39 -10.09 12.48
CA ARG A 184 15.05 -11.03 13.36
C ARG A 184 14.29 -12.35 13.58
N THR A 185 13.09 -12.48 13.00
CA THR A 185 12.22 -13.66 13.19
C THR A 185 12.01 -14.41 11.89
N VAL A 186 12.24 -15.70 11.92
CA VAL A 186 11.96 -16.64 10.83
C VAL A 186 10.70 -17.43 11.15
N ILE A 187 9.71 -17.36 10.25
CA ILE A 187 8.47 -18.10 10.36
C ILE A 187 8.58 -19.38 9.52
N VAL A 188 8.37 -20.52 10.12
CA VAL A 188 8.34 -21.83 9.43
C VAL A 188 6.96 -22.43 9.59
N THR A 189 6.35 -22.84 8.49
CA THR A 189 4.99 -23.40 8.48
C THR A 189 4.97 -24.81 7.90
N GLU A 190 3.89 -25.53 8.16
CA GLU A 190 3.69 -26.89 7.67
C GLU A 190 4.77 -27.86 8.18
N LEU A 191 5.20 -27.67 9.43
CA LEU A 191 6.17 -28.55 10.08
C LEU A 191 5.62 -29.97 10.23
N HIS A 192 6.48 -30.94 10.02
CA HIS A 192 6.11 -32.33 10.31
C HIS A 192 6.01 -32.55 11.83
N LYS A 193 5.04 -33.32 12.26
CA LYS A 193 4.73 -33.55 13.69
C LYS A 193 5.94 -34.01 14.53
N SER A 194 6.86 -34.78 13.92
CA SER A 194 8.07 -35.29 14.61
C SER A 194 9.06 -34.19 14.99
N ILE A 195 9.02 -33.04 14.29
CA ILE A 195 9.96 -31.92 14.48
C ILE A 195 9.26 -30.77 15.23
N ALA A 196 7.93 -30.76 15.25
CA ALA A 196 7.14 -29.71 15.90
C ALA A 196 7.19 -29.82 17.44
N GLN A 197 8.41 -30.00 18.00
CA GLN A 197 8.68 -30.02 19.43
C GLN A 197 9.70 -28.95 19.77
N GLU A 198 9.49 -28.27 20.90
CA GLU A 198 10.29 -27.11 21.30
C GLU A 198 11.77 -27.48 21.49
N GLY A 199 12.02 -28.56 22.25
CA GLY A 199 13.39 -29.05 22.47
C GLY A 199 14.09 -29.46 21.18
N GLU A 200 13.40 -30.08 20.23
CA GLU A 200 13.93 -30.41 18.91
C GLU A 200 14.29 -29.16 18.09
N MET A 201 13.44 -28.15 18.11
CA MET A 201 13.69 -26.92 17.38
C MET A 201 14.83 -26.11 18.02
N GLN A 202 14.89 -26.06 19.35
CA GLN A 202 15.96 -25.37 20.07
C GLN A 202 17.32 -26.04 19.83
N MET A 203 17.37 -27.39 19.81
CA MET A 203 18.60 -28.12 19.47
C MET A 203 19.08 -27.89 18.03
N ARG A 204 18.15 -27.77 17.08
CA ARG A 204 18.47 -27.53 15.67
C ARG A 204 18.87 -26.07 15.40
N PHE A 205 18.38 -25.12 16.18
CA PHE A 205 18.68 -23.70 16.10
C PHE A 205 19.21 -23.15 17.42
N PRO A 206 20.43 -23.56 17.83
CA PRO A 206 20.96 -23.23 19.16
C PRO A 206 21.22 -21.75 19.40
N LYS A 207 21.26 -20.94 18.33
CA LYS A 207 21.44 -19.50 18.40
C LYS A 207 20.09 -18.75 18.44
N ALA A 208 18.97 -19.44 18.42
CA ALA A 208 17.66 -18.81 18.57
C ALA A 208 17.48 -18.30 20.00
N SER A 209 17.11 -17.04 20.14
CA SER A 209 16.78 -16.44 21.45
C SER A 209 15.44 -16.95 21.97
N ASN A 210 14.49 -17.21 21.05
CA ASN A 210 13.18 -17.75 21.41
C ASN A 210 12.60 -18.59 20.28
N VAL A 211 11.90 -19.67 20.61
CA VAL A 211 11.15 -20.49 19.66
C VAL A 211 9.71 -20.61 20.12
N ALA A 212 8.83 -19.83 19.51
CA ALA A 212 7.41 -19.84 19.82
C ALA A 212 6.64 -20.70 18.79
N PHE A 213 5.70 -21.53 19.26
CA PHE A 213 4.80 -22.29 18.41
C PHE A 213 3.43 -21.60 18.29
N ALA A 214 2.77 -21.79 17.17
CA ALA A 214 1.36 -21.47 17.07
C ALA A 214 0.53 -22.56 17.79
N TYR A 215 -0.55 -22.17 18.43
CA TYR A 215 -1.50 -23.05 19.13
C TYR A 215 -2.87 -22.99 18.47
N ASP A 216 -3.69 -24.02 18.67
CA ASP A 216 -5.08 -24.01 18.20
C ASP A 216 -5.96 -23.22 19.17
N LEU A 217 -6.10 -21.96 18.86
CA LEU A 217 -6.90 -21.00 19.62
C LEU A 217 -8.20 -20.64 18.87
N SER A 218 -8.69 -21.52 18.00
CA SER A 218 -9.88 -21.24 17.18
C SER A 218 -11.10 -20.89 18.01
N ASP A 219 -11.31 -21.58 19.13
CA ASP A 219 -12.41 -21.30 20.06
C ASP A 219 -12.26 -19.94 20.72
N LEU A 220 -11.06 -19.63 21.22
CA LEU A 220 -10.76 -18.33 21.83
C LEU A 220 -10.94 -17.20 20.81
N GLN A 221 -10.45 -17.39 19.57
CA GLN A 221 -10.67 -16.43 18.49
C GLN A 221 -12.16 -16.22 18.16
N GLU A 222 -13.01 -17.27 18.22
CA GLU A 222 -14.46 -17.14 17.99
C GLU A 222 -15.12 -16.37 19.11
N LEU A 223 -14.76 -16.63 20.38
CA LEU A 223 -15.24 -15.89 21.55
C LEU A 223 -14.86 -14.42 21.50
N CYS A 224 -13.60 -14.10 21.20
CA CYS A 224 -13.13 -12.71 21.04
C CYS A 224 -13.89 -11.97 19.91
N LYS A 225 -14.14 -12.63 18.79
CA LYS A 225 -14.95 -12.07 17.69
C LYS A 225 -16.41 -11.86 18.08
N GLU A 226 -16.99 -12.79 18.87
CA GLU A 226 -18.34 -12.66 19.38
C GLU A 226 -18.43 -11.50 20.37
N ARG A 227 -17.45 -11.38 21.28
CA ARG A 227 -17.33 -10.29 22.25
C ARG A 227 -17.24 -8.93 21.56
N ALA A 228 -16.32 -8.76 20.62
CA ALA A 228 -16.15 -7.51 19.86
C ALA A 228 -17.44 -7.12 19.09
N LYS A 229 -18.14 -8.10 18.50
CA LYS A 229 -19.41 -7.88 17.80
C LYS A 229 -20.54 -7.45 18.75
N ASN A 230 -20.62 -8.04 19.94
CA ASN A 230 -21.62 -7.66 20.95
C ASN A 230 -21.29 -6.29 21.57
N ALA A 231 -20.02 -5.99 21.83
CA ALA A 231 -19.56 -4.68 22.30
C ALA A 231 -19.94 -3.55 21.31
N ALA A 232 -19.67 -3.75 20.02
CA ALA A 232 -20.04 -2.78 18.97
C ALA A 232 -21.57 -2.58 18.88
N LYS A 233 -22.37 -3.64 19.02
CA LYS A 233 -23.84 -3.54 19.04
C LYS A 233 -24.34 -2.82 20.28
N TYR A 234 -23.77 -3.11 21.44
CA TYR A 234 -24.12 -2.45 22.69
C TYR A 234 -23.80 -0.96 22.63
N GLU A 235 -22.59 -0.61 22.19
CA GLU A 235 -22.16 0.78 22.02
C GLU A 235 -23.11 1.56 21.09
N ALA A 236 -23.47 0.98 19.95
CA ALA A 236 -24.42 1.58 19.01
C ALA A 236 -25.81 1.73 19.60
N ALA A 237 -26.31 0.74 20.33
CA ALA A 237 -27.61 0.77 20.98
C ALA A 237 -27.66 1.80 22.10
N LEU A 238 -26.64 1.85 22.96
CA LEU A 238 -26.52 2.79 24.07
C LEU A 238 -26.49 4.24 23.54
N ASN A 239 -25.60 4.55 22.64
CA ASN A 239 -25.53 5.90 22.07
C ASN A 239 -26.80 6.31 21.32
N LYS A 240 -27.49 5.37 20.64
CA LYS A 240 -28.78 5.62 20.00
C LYS A 240 -29.87 6.00 21.02
N VAL A 241 -29.88 5.35 22.16
CA VAL A 241 -30.85 5.59 23.23
C VAL A 241 -30.54 6.93 23.91
N LEU A 242 -29.29 7.18 24.30
CA LEU A 242 -28.87 8.46 24.87
C LEU A 242 -29.18 9.65 23.94
N ASN A 243 -28.89 9.51 22.67
CA ASN A 243 -29.24 10.54 21.66
C ASN A 243 -30.76 10.80 21.61
N LYS A 244 -31.56 9.75 21.78
CA LYS A 244 -33.02 9.89 21.82
C LYS A 244 -33.47 10.62 23.09
N CYS A 245 -32.88 10.33 24.23
CA CYS A 245 -33.15 11.04 25.49
C CYS A 245 -32.88 12.54 25.34
N VAL A 246 -31.70 12.91 24.88
CA VAL A 246 -31.30 14.30 24.63
C VAL A 246 -32.22 14.98 23.60
N LYS A 247 -32.58 14.30 22.51
CA LYS A 247 -33.52 14.86 21.52
C LYS A 247 -34.95 15.04 22.06
N MET A 248 -35.39 14.22 22.99
CA MET A 248 -36.72 14.33 23.59
C MET A 248 -36.84 15.51 24.55
N THR A 249 -35.77 15.98 25.14
CA THR A 249 -35.77 17.09 26.08
C THR A 249 -35.41 18.42 25.46
N ARG A 250 -34.61 18.44 24.42
CA ARG A 250 -33.99 19.63 23.84
C ARG A 250 -34.92 20.77 23.41
N ASN A 251 -36.05 20.48 22.82
CA ASN A 251 -36.94 21.51 22.26
C ASN A 251 -38.29 21.60 23.03
N LYS A 252 -38.31 21.11 24.27
CA LYS A 252 -39.55 21.12 25.06
C LYS A 252 -39.59 22.33 25.96
N THR A 253 -40.79 22.91 26.04
CA THR A 253 -41.12 23.95 27.03
C THR A 253 -41.18 23.36 28.44
N GLN A 254 -41.00 24.17 29.48
CA GLN A 254 -41.00 23.70 30.86
C GLN A 254 -42.25 22.87 31.19
N LYS A 255 -43.43 23.29 30.79
CA LYS A 255 -44.68 22.53 30.91
C LYS A 255 -44.65 21.14 30.26
N GLN A 256 -43.97 21.01 29.12
CA GLN A 256 -43.78 19.70 28.44
C GLN A 256 -42.76 18.82 29.13
N LEU A 257 -41.75 19.41 29.78
CA LEU A 257 -40.79 18.71 30.61
C LEU A 257 -41.43 18.21 31.90
N ASP A 258 -42.24 19.05 32.57
CA ASP A 258 -42.97 18.66 33.76
C ASP A 258 -43.96 17.52 33.48
N LYS A 259 -44.62 17.52 32.36
CA LYS A 259 -45.42 16.38 31.89
C LYS A 259 -44.61 15.13 31.59
N LEU A 260 -43.39 15.27 31.03
CA LEU A 260 -42.49 14.14 30.77
C LEU A 260 -42.04 13.50 32.10
N TYR A 261 -41.75 14.34 33.10
CA TYR A 261 -41.30 13.89 34.42
C TYR A 261 -42.46 13.61 35.38
N ASN A 262 -43.69 13.64 34.88
CA ASN A 262 -44.89 13.44 35.68
C ASN A 262 -44.90 14.31 36.94
N ASN A 263 -44.67 15.62 36.77
CA ASN A 263 -44.56 16.63 37.84
C ASN A 263 -43.51 16.29 38.92
N GLY A 264 -42.40 15.66 38.51
CA GLY A 264 -41.27 15.36 39.41
C GLY A 264 -41.27 13.93 40.01
N THR A 265 -42.26 13.11 39.71
CA THR A 265 -42.33 11.75 40.24
C THR A 265 -41.43 10.75 39.44
N LYS A 266 -41.05 11.09 38.18
CA LYS A 266 -40.12 10.27 37.41
C LYS A 266 -38.71 10.85 37.47
N PRO A 267 -37.71 10.02 37.80
CA PRO A 267 -36.33 10.49 37.86
C PRO A 267 -35.84 10.97 36.48
N LYS A 268 -35.05 12.06 36.48
CA LYS A 268 -34.51 12.67 35.25
C LYS A 268 -33.33 11.84 34.69
N ASP A 269 -32.67 11.09 35.52
CA ASP A 269 -31.51 10.25 35.20
C ASP A 269 -31.88 8.82 34.78
N ASP A 270 -33.18 8.43 34.91
CA ASP A 270 -33.62 7.10 34.56
C ASP A 270 -33.96 6.98 33.07
N LEU A 271 -33.34 5.98 32.43
CA LEU A 271 -33.58 5.62 31.01
C LEU A 271 -35.05 5.30 30.72
N GLU A 272 -35.77 4.65 31.67
CA GLU A 272 -37.17 4.25 31.49
C GLU A 272 -38.08 5.47 31.31
N THR A 273 -37.77 6.62 31.92
CA THR A 273 -38.48 7.87 31.76
C THR A 273 -38.56 8.32 30.30
N TYR A 274 -37.52 8.10 29.52
CA TYR A 274 -37.43 8.54 28.14
C TYR A 274 -37.72 7.42 27.12
N VAL A 275 -37.18 6.24 27.38
CA VAL A 275 -37.26 5.11 26.45
C VAL A 275 -37.71 3.84 27.18
N PRO A 276 -39.06 3.63 27.24
CA PRO A 276 -39.60 2.44 27.84
C PRO A 276 -39.02 1.15 27.26
N HIS A 277 -38.89 0.11 28.07
CA HIS A 277 -38.26 -1.16 27.72
C HIS A 277 -38.73 -1.75 26.36
N LYS A 278 -40.03 -1.61 26.04
CA LYS A 278 -40.61 -2.06 24.77
C LYS A 278 -40.06 -1.31 23.52
N LYS A 279 -39.61 -0.07 23.66
CA LYS A 279 -39.12 0.81 22.59
C LYS A 279 -37.58 0.86 22.50
N ARG A 280 -36.86 0.11 23.35
CA ARG A 280 -35.39 0.00 23.28
C ARG A 280 -34.94 -0.76 22.03
N PRO A 281 -33.72 -0.52 21.52
CA PRO A 281 -33.16 -1.25 20.38
C PRO A 281 -33.17 -2.77 20.59
N LYS A 282 -33.59 -3.51 19.54
CA LYS A 282 -33.65 -4.97 19.56
C LYS A 282 -32.89 -5.54 18.39
N HIS A 283 -32.21 -6.67 18.60
CA HIS A 283 -31.62 -7.44 17.51
C HIS A 283 -32.07 -8.90 17.58
N ARG A 284 -31.87 -9.64 16.50
CA ARG A 284 -32.19 -11.06 16.44
C ARG A 284 -30.95 -11.91 16.70
N LEU A 285 -31.12 -12.96 17.46
CA LEU A 285 -30.12 -14.01 17.68
C LEU A 285 -30.28 -15.06 16.58
N GLY A 286 -29.27 -15.23 15.72
CA GLY A 286 -29.27 -16.26 14.68
C GLY A 286 -28.09 -16.11 13.76
N LYS A 287 -27.59 -17.24 13.20
CA LYS A 287 -26.46 -17.30 12.28
C LYS A 287 -26.84 -17.04 10.81
N LEU A 288 -28.15 -16.94 10.46
CA LEU A 288 -28.59 -16.76 9.09
C LEU A 288 -28.49 -15.29 8.63
N PRO A 289 -27.91 -15.04 7.46
CA PRO A 289 -27.90 -13.71 6.87
C PRO A 289 -29.32 -13.24 6.49
N LEU A 290 -29.53 -11.92 6.41
CA LEU A 290 -30.81 -11.29 6.01
C LEU A 290 -31.97 -11.35 7.00
N CYS A 291 -31.71 -11.40 8.32
CA CYS A 291 -32.77 -11.27 9.34
C CYS A 291 -33.87 -12.36 9.29
N LEU A 292 -33.60 -13.49 8.68
CA LEU A 292 -34.53 -14.63 8.61
C LEU A 292 -34.23 -15.60 9.77
N GLY A 293 -35.08 -15.54 10.80
CA GLY A 293 -35.02 -16.48 11.95
C GLY A 293 -34.38 -15.89 13.22
N GLY A 294 -34.57 -16.54 14.36
CA GLY A 294 -34.01 -16.21 15.67
C GLY A 294 -34.85 -15.32 16.59
N LYS A 295 -34.68 -15.51 17.91
CA LYS A 295 -35.39 -14.81 18.99
C LYS A 295 -34.96 -13.31 18.98
N LYS A 296 -35.94 -12.42 19.06
CA LYS A 296 -35.71 -10.97 19.19
C LYS A 296 -35.41 -10.63 20.65
N VAL A 297 -34.26 -10.05 20.92
CA VAL A 297 -33.80 -9.68 22.25
C VAL A 297 -33.57 -8.17 22.37
N ASN A 298 -33.67 -7.65 23.59
CA ASN A 298 -33.26 -6.27 23.89
C ASN A 298 -31.73 -6.20 23.84
N THR A 299 -31.19 -5.32 22.97
CA THR A 299 -29.76 -5.23 22.73
C THR A 299 -28.99 -4.77 23.97
N LEU A 300 -29.50 -3.83 24.74
CA LEU A 300 -28.80 -3.32 25.92
C LEU A 300 -28.66 -4.42 27.00
N SER A 301 -29.76 -4.98 27.44
CA SER A 301 -29.73 -5.98 28.52
C SER A 301 -29.04 -7.29 28.08
N TYR A 302 -29.29 -7.76 26.85
CA TYR A 302 -28.67 -9.00 26.36
C TYR A 302 -27.16 -8.85 26.15
N SER A 303 -26.74 -7.78 25.43
CA SER A 303 -25.32 -7.64 25.09
C SER A 303 -24.47 -7.29 26.30
N SER A 304 -24.98 -6.50 27.26
CA SER A 304 -24.27 -6.23 28.50
C SER A 304 -23.97 -7.51 29.29
N LYS A 305 -24.99 -8.34 29.49
CA LYS A 305 -24.81 -9.62 30.21
C LYS A 305 -23.89 -10.59 29.41
N ARG A 306 -24.12 -10.73 28.11
CA ARG A 306 -23.33 -11.64 27.28
C ARG A 306 -21.86 -11.24 27.17
N ILE A 307 -21.53 -9.94 27.17
CA ILE A 307 -20.13 -9.47 27.19
C ILE A 307 -19.47 -9.83 28.51
N GLY A 308 -20.15 -9.64 29.64
CA GLY A 308 -19.63 -10.07 30.95
C GLY A 308 -19.33 -11.56 31.01
N GLU A 309 -20.26 -12.39 30.56
CA GLU A 309 -20.07 -13.86 30.44
C GLU A 309 -18.87 -14.19 29.52
N LEU A 310 -18.75 -13.49 28.38
CA LEU A 310 -17.66 -13.70 27.43
C LEU A 310 -16.31 -13.24 27.99
N ASN A 311 -16.27 -12.19 28.82
CA ASN A 311 -15.03 -11.76 29.47
C ASN A 311 -14.50 -12.87 30.39
N GLU A 312 -15.39 -13.45 31.23
CA GLU A 312 -15.02 -14.57 32.12
C GLU A 312 -14.54 -15.79 31.32
N GLU A 313 -15.31 -16.22 30.28
CA GLU A 313 -14.95 -17.35 29.42
C GLU A 313 -13.62 -17.12 28.69
N ILE A 314 -13.33 -15.88 28.25
CA ILE A 314 -12.10 -15.52 27.55
C ILE A 314 -10.94 -15.50 28.53
N HIS A 315 -11.08 -14.90 29.73
CA HIS A 315 -10.03 -14.87 30.75
C HIS A 315 -9.62 -16.27 31.19
N GLU A 316 -10.58 -17.16 31.39
CA GLU A 316 -10.30 -18.56 31.73
C GLU A 316 -9.47 -19.24 30.61
N LYS A 317 -9.86 -19.09 29.33
CA LYS A 317 -9.14 -19.65 28.19
C LYS A 317 -7.80 -18.92 27.91
N GLN A 318 -7.69 -17.66 28.26
CA GLN A 318 -6.43 -16.92 28.18
C GLN A 318 -5.42 -17.38 29.24
N ALA A 319 -5.88 -17.75 30.45
CA ALA A 319 -5.00 -18.28 31.48
C ALA A 319 -4.38 -19.63 31.12
N ASP A 320 -5.12 -20.46 30.39
CA ASP A 320 -4.72 -21.83 30.03
C ASP A 320 -4.44 -22.03 28.53
N TRP A 321 -4.11 -20.94 27.80
CA TRP A 321 -3.92 -20.99 26.35
C TRP A 321 -2.81 -21.97 25.90
N ALA A 322 -1.78 -22.16 26.73
CA ALA A 322 -0.64 -23.02 26.42
C ALA A 322 -0.94 -24.53 26.50
N SER A 323 -2.06 -24.93 27.11
CA SER A 323 -2.52 -26.32 27.16
C SER A 323 -3.11 -26.82 25.84
N ASN A 324 -3.46 -25.90 24.93
CA ASN A 324 -4.04 -26.25 23.64
C ASN A 324 -3.03 -26.95 22.71
N ASP A 325 -3.55 -27.63 21.70
CA ASP A 325 -2.73 -28.37 20.73
C ASP A 325 -1.79 -27.46 19.95
N ARG A 326 -0.50 -27.84 19.90
CA ARG A 326 0.51 -27.15 19.09
C ARG A 326 0.23 -27.34 17.62
N GLN A 327 0.30 -26.26 16.87
CA GLN A 327 0.09 -26.24 15.43
C GLN A 327 1.42 -26.43 14.65
N PRO A 328 1.36 -26.85 13.38
CA PRO A 328 2.53 -27.10 12.56
C PRO A 328 3.22 -25.81 12.07
N ALA A 329 3.33 -24.81 12.91
CA ALA A 329 3.99 -23.55 12.59
C ALA A 329 4.76 -23.04 13.79
N CYS A 330 5.98 -22.56 13.55
CA CYS A 330 6.82 -21.95 14.58
C CYS A 330 7.44 -20.64 14.13
N PHE A 331 7.77 -19.83 15.13
CA PHE A 331 8.44 -18.54 15.00
C PHE A 331 9.79 -18.65 15.72
N ILE A 332 10.87 -18.53 14.96
CA ILE A 332 12.23 -18.67 15.47
C ILE A 332 12.82 -17.26 15.52
N GLN A 333 12.99 -16.72 16.72
CA GLN A 333 13.55 -15.39 16.95
C GLN A 333 15.05 -15.47 17.20
N PHE A 334 15.75 -14.45 16.74
CA PHE A 334 17.19 -14.29 16.92
C PHE A 334 17.49 -12.89 17.48
N GLU A 335 18.65 -12.75 18.11
CA GLU A 335 19.09 -11.44 18.60
C GLU A 335 19.45 -10.49 17.45
N THR A 336 19.95 -11.03 16.33
CA THR A 336 20.39 -10.22 15.20
C THR A 336 19.78 -10.66 13.88
N GLN A 337 19.61 -9.72 12.96
CA GLN A 337 19.18 -10.00 11.58
C GLN A 337 20.15 -10.96 10.87
N LEU A 338 21.45 -10.87 11.13
CA LEU A 338 22.45 -11.73 10.51
C LEU A 338 22.18 -13.21 10.80
N GLU A 339 21.91 -13.55 12.07
CA GLU A 339 21.60 -14.93 12.45
C GLU A 339 20.23 -15.37 11.92
N ALA A 340 19.24 -14.48 11.90
CA ALA A 340 17.94 -14.76 11.30
C ALA A 340 18.05 -15.04 9.80
N GLN A 341 18.81 -14.25 9.06
CA GLN A 341 19.05 -14.47 7.62
C GLN A 341 19.87 -15.74 7.37
N ARG A 342 20.83 -16.04 8.24
CA ARG A 342 21.59 -17.30 8.19
C ARG A 342 20.67 -18.50 8.38
N CYS A 343 19.80 -18.45 9.39
CA CYS A 343 18.76 -19.44 9.61
C CYS A 343 17.85 -19.56 8.38
N TYR A 344 17.27 -18.46 7.93
CA TYR A 344 16.35 -18.44 6.79
C TYR A 344 16.94 -19.11 5.54
N GLN A 345 18.20 -18.86 5.24
CA GLN A 345 18.88 -19.41 4.07
C GLN A 345 19.25 -20.89 4.25
N SER A 346 19.45 -21.36 5.50
CA SER A 346 19.88 -22.74 5.83
C SER A 346 18.75 -23.65 6.33
N VAL A 347 17.51 -23.15 6.53
CA VAL A 347 16.37 -23.95 7.04
C VAL A 347 16.20 -25.27 6.27
N GLU A 348 16.33 -25.23 4.94
CA GLU A 348 16.16 -26.41 4.10
C GLU A 348 17.22 -27.49 4.36
N ALA A 349 18.46 -27.07 4.65
CA ALA A 349 19.55 -27.99 5.01
C ALA A 349 19.38 -28.55 6.42
N ILE A 350 18.90 -27.72 7.36
CA ILE A 350 18.77 -28.09 8.78
C ILE A 350 17.55 -28.98 9.02
N LEU A 351 16.39 -28.62 8.49
CA LEU A 351 15.15 -29.34 8.72
C LEU A 351 14.90 -30.44 7.68
N GLY A 352 15.47 -30.32 6.47
CA GLY A 352 15.16 -31.17 5.33
C GLY A 352 13.91 -30.73 4.59
N LYS A 353 13.97 -30.67 3.28
CA LYS A 353 12.93 -30.14 2.37
C LYS A 353 11.52 -30.75 2.54
N LYS A 354 11.41 -31.99 3.03
CA LYS A 354 10.14 -32.70 3.19
C LYS A 354 9.45 -32.38 4.52
N ASN A 355 10.16 -31.78 5.46
CA ASN A 355 9.71 -31.63 6.84
C ASN A 355 9.08 -30.28 7.14
N PHE A 356 9.09 -29.34 6.20
CA PHE A 356 8.38 -28.05 6.29
C PHE A 356 7.86 -27.63 4.93
N GLY A 357 6.87 -26.70 4.92
CA GLY A 357 6.30 -26.21 3.67
C GLY A 357 6.90 -24.89 3.24
N LYS A 358 6.71 -23.84 4.06
CA LYS A 358 7.19 -22.50 3.76
C LYS A 358 8.07 -21.95 4.86
N ARG A 359 9.08 -21.18 4.46
CA ARG A 359 9.88 -20.32 5.32
C ARG A 359 9.65 -18.86 4.93
N LEU A 360 9.49 -18.01 5.89
CA LEU A 360 9.22 -16.58 5.69
C LEU A 360 10.07 -15.76 6.65
N ILE A 361 10.52 -14.58 6.22
CA ILE A 361 11.26 -13.63 7.04
C ILE A 361 10.83 -12.21 6.70
N GLY A 362 10.86 -11.32 7.67
CA GLY A 362 10.51 -9.93 7.47
C GLY A 362 9.01 -9.65 7.56
N TYR A 363 8.25 -10.45 8.28
CA TYR A 363 6.83 -10.24 8.52
C TYR A 363 6.56 -9.90 9.98
N SER A 364 5.86 -8.80 10.22
CA SER A 364 5.46 -8.42 11.57
C SER A 364 4.40 -9.36 12.14
N PRO A 365 4.25 -9.44 13.47
CA PRO A 365 3.19 -10.24 14.10
C PRO A 365 1.79 -9.91 13.60
N GLU A 366 1.53 -8.65 13.26
CA GLU A 366 0.25 -8.15 12.75
C GLU A 366 -0.06 -8.64 11.33
N ASP A 367 0.97 -8.94 10.54
CA ASP A 367 0.81 -9.46 9.18
C ASP A 367 0.42 -10.92 9.13
N VAL A 368 0.56 -11.63 10.23
CA VAL A 368 0.29 -13.06 10.31
C VAL A 368 -1.21 -13.33 10.24
N ASN A 369 -1.61 -14.25 9.37
CA ASN A 369 -2.96 -14.80 9.34
C ASN A 369 -3.05 -16.01 10.28
N TRP A 370 -3.26 -15.77 11.55
CA TRP A 370 -3.24 -16.79 12.61
C TRP A 370 -4.12 -18.00 12.30
N GLY A 371 -5.32 -17.79 11.77
CA GLY A 371 -6.21 -18.89 11.36
C GLY A 371 -5.65 -19.79 10.24
N SER A 372 -4.60 -19.39 9.55
CA SER A 372 -3.94 -20.19 8.50
C SER A 372 -2.72 -20.95 9.01
N MET A 373 -2.27 -20.70 10.25
CA MET A 373 -1.12 -21.38 10.84
C MET A 373 -1.40 -22.86 11.14
N ARG A 374 -2.65 -23.21 11.42
CA ARG A 374 -3.08 -24.59 11.70
C ARG A 374 -3.08 -25.51 10.48
N LEU A 375 -3.02 -24.96 9.26
CA LEU A 375 -3.20 -25.74 8.05
C LEU A 375 -1.99 -26.63 7.76
N SER A 376 -2.25 -27.94 7.60
CA SER A 376 -1.25 -28.85 7.05
C SER A 376 -0.99 -28.58 5.57
N SER A 377 0.11 -29.08 5.03
CA SER A 377 0.47 -28.89 3.62
C SER A 377 -0.59 -29.40 2.66
N LYS A 378 -1.17 -30.59 2.94
CA LYS A 378 -2.24 -31.19 2.11
C LYS A 378 -3.50 -30.35 2.13
N GLU A 379 -3.92 -29.90 3.31
CA GLU A 379 -5.12 -29.08 3.48
C GLU A 379 -4.96 -27.72 2.80
N ARG A 380 -3.80 -27.08 2.93
CA ARG A 380 -3.52 -25.81 2.26
C ARG A 380 -3.55 -25.94 0.74
N HIS A 381 -2.94 -26.98 0.18
CA HIS A 381 -3.00 -27.27 -1.25
C HIS A 381 -4.44 -27.50 -1.75
N SER A 382 -5.22 -28.28 -1.01
CA SER A 382 -6.63 -28.52 -1.32
C SER A 382 -7.45 -27.22 -1.30
N ARG A 383 -7.35 -26.44 -0.22
CA ARG A 383 -8.04 -25.14 -0.10
C ARG A 383 -7.62 -24.16 -1.21
N ARG A 384 -6.35 -24.14 -1.56
CA ARG A 384 -5.83 -23.30 -2.64
C ARG A 384 -6.36 -23.74 -4.01
N ALA A 385 -6.42 -25.04 -4.26
CA ALA A 385 -7.02 -25.57 -5.48
C ALA A 385 -8.51 -25.20 -5.60
N VAL A 386 -9.28 -25.39 -4.53
CA VAL A 386 -10.70 -24.98 -4.49
C VAL A 386 -10.84 -23.46 -4.73
N ALA A 387 -10.07 -22.63 -4.03
CA ALA A 387 -10.14 -21.18 -4.21
C ALA A 387 -9.79 -20.76 -5.65
N ASN A 388 -8.77 -21.38 -6.24
CA ASN A 388 -8.39 -21.13 -7.63
C ASN A 388 -9.47 -21.59 -8.61
N THR A 389 -10.10 -22.75 -8.38
CA THR A 389 -11.22 -23.23 -9.19
C THR A 389 -12.40 -22.28 -9.13
N ILE A 390 -12.76 -21.79 -7.94
CA ILE A 390 -13.82 -20.78 -7.78
C ILE A 390 -13.49 -19.52 -8.57
N MET A 391 -12.22 -19.06 -8.57
CA MET A 391 -11.80 -17.90 -9.34
C MET A 391 -11.93 -18.13 -10.86
N VAL A 392 -11.52 -19.30 -11.34
CA VAL A 392 -11.66 -19.66 -12.76
C VAL A 392 -13.14 -19.68 -13.15
N LEU A 393 -13.99 -20.31 -12.33
CA LEU A 393 -15.44 -20.32 -12.56
C LEU A 393 -16.04 -18.91 -12.52
N LEU A 394 -15.61 -18.08 -11.59
CA LEU A 394 -16.04 -16.68 -11.54
C LEU A 394 -15.70 -15.95 -12.85
N ILE A 395 -14.49 -16.13 -13.37
CA ILE A 395 -14.06 -15.49 -14.62
C ILE A 395 -14.91 -16.00 -15.78
N ILE A 396 -15.12 -17.31 -15.90
CA ILE A 396 -15.89 -17.90 -17.02
C ILE A 396 -17.35 -17.46 -16.97
N PHE A 397 -17.97 -17.52 -15.78
CA PHE A 397 -19.39 -17.22 -15.61
C PHE A 397 -19.71 -15.76 -15.32
N TRP A 398 -18.73 -14.87 -15.41
CA TRP A 398 -18.93 -13.44 -15.12
C TRP A 398 -19.96 -12.77 -16.03
N ALA A 399 -20.15 -13.28 -17.22
CA ALA A 399 -21.17 -12.80 -18.15
C ALA A 399 -22.59 -12.86 -17.57
N PHE A 400 -22.91 -13.83 -16.70
CA PHE A 400 -24.24 -13.92 -16.08
C PHE A 400 -24.56 -12.76 -15.14
N PRO A 401 -23.74 -12.41 -14.13
CA PRO A 401 -23.97 -11.23 -13.31
C PRO A 401 -24.07 -9.94 -14.13
N VAL A 402 -23.26 -9.79 -15.18
CA VAL A 402 -23.31 -8.65 -16.07
C VAL A 402 -24.64 -8.60 -16.85
N ALA A 403 -25.10 -9.75 -17.38
CA ALA A 403 -26.39 -9.83 -18.06
C ALA A 403 -27.56 -9.52 -17.12
N VAL A 404 -27.54 -10.01 -15.87
CA VAL A 404 -28.55 -9.69 -14.85
C VAL A 404 -28.58 -8.19 -14.57
N VAL A 405 -27.42 -7.56 -14.42
CA VAL A 405 -27.33 -6.10 -14.24
C VAL A 405 -27.90 -5.38 -15.49
N GLY A 406 -27.62 -5.87 -16.68
CA GLY A 406 -28.18 -5.32 -17.94
C GLY A 406 -29.71 -5.38 -17.96
N ILE A 407 -30.29 -6.49 -17.54
CA ILE A 407 -31.75 -6.65 -17.44
C ILE A 407 -32.34 -5.70 -16.38
N ILE A 408 -31.74 -5.66 -15.18
CA ILE A 408 -32.17 -4.77 -14.10
C ILE A 408 -32.04 -3.28 -14.50
N SER A 409 -31.07 -2.99 -15.33
CA SER A 409 -30.83 -1.62 -15.81
C SER A 409 -31.77 -1.18 -16.94
N ASN A 410 -32.51 -2.09 -17.53
CA ASN A 410 -33.54 -1.78 -18.52
C ASN A 410 -34.79 -1.30 -17.79
N VAL A 411 -34.91 0.05 -17.68
CA VAL A 411 -36.01 0.70 -16.92
C VAL A 411 -37.38 0.31 -17.49
N ASN A 412 -37.53 0.20 -18.79
CA ASN A 412 -38.80 -0.18 -19.42
C ASN A 412 -39.20 -1.63 -19.00
N PHE A 413 -38.28 -2.55 -19.06
CA PHE A 413 -38.51 -3.92 -18.60
C PHE A 413 -38.86 -3.97 -17.10
N LEU A 414 -38.16 -3.16 -16.29
CA LEU A 414 -38.39 -3.11 -14.84
C LEU A 414 -39.78 -2.54 -14.50
N THR A 415 -40.20 -1.46 -15.16
CA THR A 415 -41.47 -0.82 -14.92
C THR A 415 -42.65 -1.70 -15.39
N ASP A 416 -42.46 -2.51 -16.42
CA ASP A 416 -43.45 -3.47 -16.89
C ASP A 416 -43.66 -4.66 -15.93
N LYS A 417 -42.56 -5.19 -15.41
CA LYS A 417 -42.55 -6.42 -14.56
C LYS A 417 -42.75 -6.13 -13.08
N VAL A 418 -42.37 -4.96 -12.59
CA VAL A 418 -42.45 -4.58 -11.17
C VAL A 418 -43.43 -3.43 -10.98
N PRO A 419 -44.68 -3.72 -10.57
CA PRO A 419 -45.75 -2.71 -10.48
C PRO A 419 -45.39 -1.51 -9.60
N PHE A 420 -44.62 -1.71 -8.54
CA PHE A 420 -44.14 -0.66 -7.64
C PHE A 420 -43.27 0.39 -8.35
N LEU A 421 -42.57 0.05 -9.42
CA LEU A 421 -41.66 0.93 -10.13
C LEU A 421 -42.35 1.70 -11.29
N ARG A 422 -43.63 1.49 -11.55
CA ARG A 422 -44.39 2.19 -12.60
C ARG A 422 -44.42 3.72 -12.41
N PHE A 423 -44.21 4.19 -11.19
CA PHE A 423 -44.12 5.63 -10.92
C PHE A 423 -42.99 6.31 -11.70
N ILE A 424 -41.96 5.57 -12.10
CA ILE A 424 -40.83 6.07 -12.90
C ILE A 424 -41.32 6.55 -14.27
N ASN A 425 -42.32 5.89 -14.86
CA ASN A 425 -42.87 6.26 -16.17
C ASN A 425 -43.59 7.62 -16.15
N ASN A 426 -43.97 8.11 -14.97
CA ASN A 426 -44.63 9.41 -14.80
C ASN A 426 -43.63 10.56 -14.53
N MET A 427 -42.33 10.27 -14.59
CA MET A 427 -41.31 11.29 -14.37
C MET A 427 -41.05 12.12 -15.62
N PRO A 428 -40.55 13.38 -15.47
CA PRO A 428 -40.13 14.21 -16.59
C PRO A 428 -39.09 13.49 -17.48
N THR A 429 -39.16 13.70 -18.78
CA THR A 429 -38.30 13.07 -19.80
C THR A 429 -36.80 13.26 -19.50
N PHE A 430 -36.42 14.41 -18.95
CA PHE A 430 -35.04 14.66 -18.51
C PHE A 430 -34.60 13.68 -17.39
N LEU A 431 -35.45 13.49 -16.39
CA LEU A 431 -35.15 12.58 -15.26
C LEU A 431 -35.14 11.13 -15.73
N MET A 432 -36.02 10.76 -16.63
CA MET A 432 -36.02 9.44 -17.28
C MET A 432 -34.72 9.20 -18.04
N GLY A 433 -34.22 10.16 -18.81
CA GLY A 433 -32.95 10.07 -19.53
C GLY A 433 -31.75 9.91 -18.58
N VAL A 434 -31.77 10.62 -17.45
CA VAL A 434 -30.72 10.46 -16.40
C VAL A 434 -30.78 9.07 -15.78
N ILE A 435 -31.94 8.57 -15.42
CA ILE A 435 -32.11 7.23 -14.82
C ILE A 435 -31.69 6.15 -15.81
N THR A 436 -32.16 6.19 -17.04
CA THR A 436 -31.83 5.19 -18.07
C THR A 436 -30.36 5.20 -18.45
N GLY A 437 -29.69 6.35 -18.40
CA GLY A 437 -28.25 6.46 -18.70
C GLY A 437 -27.34 6.11 -17.52
N LEU A 438 -27.68 6.54 -16.31
CA LEU A 438 -26.82 6.36 -15.14
C LEU A 438 -27.02 5.02 -14.44
N LEU A 439 -28.23 4.49 -14.39
CA LEU A 439 -28.53 3.25 -13.65
C LEU A 439 -27.68 2.06 -14.11
N PRO A 440 -27.56 1.77 -15.43
CA PRO A 440 -26.70 0.71 -15.94
C PRO A 440 -25.23 0.88 -15.51
N THR A 441 -24.73 2.11 -15.65
CA THR A 441 -23.34 2.43 -15.37
C THR A 441 -23.03 2.26 -13.87
N ILE A 442 -23.88 2.78 -13.00
CA ILE A 442 -23.73 2.65 -11.55
C ILE A 442 -23.83 1.18 -11.14
N ALA A 443 -24.79 0.45 -11.67
CA ALA A 443 -24.97 -0.96 -11.35
C ALA A 443 -23.74 -1.82 -11.76
N LEU A 444 -23.16 -1.56 -12.93
CA LEU A 444 -21.93 -2.20 -13.37
C LEU A 444 -20.73 -1.83 -12.48
N VAL A 445 -20.59 -0.56 -12.11
CA VAL A 445 -19.53 -0.12 -11.20
C VAL A 445 -19.67 -0.80 -9.83
N VAL A 446 -20.88 -0.88 -9.29
CA VAL A 446 -21.16 -1.58 -8.04
C VAL A 446 -20.82 -3.07 -8.18
N LEU A 447 -21.26 -3.73 -9.25
CA LEU A 447 -20.93 -5.13 -9.50
C LEU A 447 -19.41 -5.36 -9.56
N MET A 448 -18.69 -4.56 -10.34
CA MET A 448 -17.23 -4.64 -10.45
C MET A 448 -16.50 -4.37 -9.12
N SER A 449 -17.06 -3.51 -8.29
CA SER A 449 -16.48 -3.20 -6.97
C SER A 449 -16.56 -4.37 -5.97
N LEU A 450 -17.42 -5.36 -6.22
CA LEU A 450 -17.53 -6.58 -5.38
C LEU A 450 -16.44 -7.61 -5.69
N VAL A 451 -15.80 -7.54 -6.86
CA VAL A 451 -14.79 -8.53 -7.28
C VAL A 451 -13.56 -8.51 -6.38
N PRO A 452 -12.90 -7.36 -6.10
CA PRO A 452 -11.70 -7.36 -5.27
C PRO A 452 -11.93 -7.86 -3.83
N PRO A 453 -12.97 -7.44 -3.07
CA PRO A 453 -13.26 -8.00 -1.75
C PRO A 453 -13.49 -9.51 -1.77
N PHE A 454 -14.14 -10.02 -2.82
CA PHE A 454 -14.36 -11.45 -2.99
C PHE A 454 -13.05 -12.20 -3.20
N ILE A 455 -12.15 -11.69 -4.04
CA ILE A 455 -10.81 -12.28 -4.26
C ILE A 455 -10.00 -12.29 -2.96
N VAL A 456 -10.06 -11.22 -2.17
CA VAL A 456 -9.39 -11.15 -0.86
C VAL A 456 -9.95 -12.20 0.11
N MET A 457 -11.26 -12.40 0.11
CA MET A 457 -11.90 -13.46 0.91
C MET A 457 -11.38 -14.83 0.47
N LEU A 458 -11.34 -15.11 -0.83
CA LEU A 458 -10.78 -16.36 -1.36
C LEU A 458 -9.28 -16.51 -1.05
N GLY A 459 -8.51 -15.43 -1.08
CA GLY A 459 -7.11 -15.45 -0.67
C GLY A 459 -6.92 -15.91 0.78
N LYS A 460 -7.75 -15.43 1.70
CA LYS A 460 -7.75 -15.91 3.09
C LYS A 460 -8.17 -17.38 3.19
N LEU A 461 -9.22 -17.78 2.46
CA LEU A 461 -9.69 -19.18 2.44
C LEU A 461 -8.65 -20.11 1.81
N SER A 462 -7.85 -19.66 0.87
CA SER A 462 -6.78 -20.42 0.22
C SER A 462 -5.61 -20.76 1.15
N GLY A 463 -5.62 -20.27 2.40
CA GLY A 463 -4.58 -20.53 3.38
C GLY A 463 -3.33 -19.67 3.21
N CYS A 464 -3.46 -18.44 2.70
CA CYS A 464 -2.36 -17.47 2.71
C CYS A 464 -1.92 -17.20 4.15
N VAL A 465 -0.63 -17.33 4.39
CA VAL A 465 -0.03 -17.24 5.74
C VAL A 465 0.01 -15.80 6.24
N THR A 466 0.18 -14.85 5.33
CA THR A 466 0.34 -13.43 5.66
C THR A 466 -0.66 -12.55 4.91
N ARG A 467 -0.88 -11.33 5.43
CA ARG A 467 -1.66 -10.31 4.73
C ARG A 467 -1.01 -9.95 3.38
N GLN A 468 0.32 -9.87 3.33
CA GLN A 468 1.06 -9.63 2.11
C GLN A 468 0.83 -10.73 1.06
N GLU A 469 0.86 -12.02 1.45
CA GLU A 469 0.57 -13.12 0.51
C GLU A 469 -0.87 -13.02 -0.02
N THR A 470 -1.82 -12.64 0.83
CA THR A 470 -3.22 -12.40 0.43
C THR A 470 -3.32 -11.25 -0.58
N ASP A 471 -2.57 -10.18 -0.38
CA ASP A 471 -2.55 -9.03 -1.31
C ASP A 471 -1.93 -9.39 -2.66
N LEU A 472 -0.83 -10.14 -2.65
CA LEU A 472 -0.22 -10.68 -3.86
C LEU A 472 -1.14 -11.68 -4.60
N TYR A 473 -1.90 -12.51 -3.87
CA TYR A 473 -2.92 -13.37 -4.45
C TYR A 473 -4.02 -12.55 -5.13
N CYS A 474 -4.45 -11.48 -4.46
CA CYS A 474 -5.42 -10.53 -5.01
C CYS A 474 -4.91 -9.89 -6.31
N GLN A 475 -3.67 -9.37 -6.32
CA GLN A 475 -3.06 -8.78 -7.53
C GLN A 475 -3.06 -9.77 -8.70
N ALA A 476 -2.63 -11.01 -8.48
CA ALA A 476 -2.55 -11.99 -9.55
C ALA A 476 -3.92 -12.30 -10.16
N TRP A 477 -4.91 -12.61 -9.34
CA TRP A 477 -6.23 -13.01 -9.82
C TRP A 477 -7.08 -11.86 -10.34
N TYR A 478 -6.95 -10.68 -9.73
CA TYR A 478 -7.66 -9.49 -10.23
C TYR A 478 -7.08 -9.03 -11.57
N TYR A 479 -5.76 -9.12 -11.76
CA TYR A 479 -5.16 -8.87 -13.07
C TYR A 479 -5.63 -9.89 -14.12
N ALA A 480 -5.60 -11.18 -13.82
CA ALA A 480 -6.11 -12.20 -14.72
C ALA A 480 -7.59 -11.96 -15.08
N PHE A 481 -8.41 -11.62 -14.10
CA PHE A 481 -9.81 -11.26 -14.31
C PHE A 481 -9.95 -10.07 -15.26
N THR A 482 -9.21 -9.00 -15.03
CA THR A 482 -9.30 -7.78 -15.85
C THR A 482 -8.78 -7.99 -17.27
N VAL A 483 -7.70 -8.75 -17.46
CA VAL A 483 -7.18 -9.10 -18.80
C VAL A 483 -8.22 -9.89 -19.58
N ILE A 484 -8.86 -10.89 -18.97
CA ILE A 484 -9.84 -11.71 -19.67
C ILE A 484 -11.11 -10.91 -19.94
N GLN A 485 -11.67 -10.24 -18.95
CA GLN A 485 -12.97 -9.57 -19.07
C GLN A 485 -12.92 -8.22 -19.79
N ILE A 486 -11.91 -7.39 -19.52
CA ILE A 486 -11.84 -6.04 -20.10
C ILE A 486 -11.10 -6.06 -21.43
N PHE A 487 -10.12 -6.94 -21.61
CA PHE A 487 -9.36 -6.98 -22.86
C PHE A 487 -9.84 -8.07 -23.82
N LEU A 488 -9.72 -9.35 -23.44
CA LEU A 488 -9.99 -10.44 -24.39
C LEU A 488 -11.48 -10.53 -24.77
N VAL A 489 -12.40 -10.48 -23.81
CA VAL A 489 -13.84 -10.55 -24.07
C VAL A 489 -14.30 -9.36 -24.89
N VAL A 490 -13.90 -8.14 -24.52
CA VAL A 490 -14.29 -6.92 -25.25
C VAL A 490 -13.72 -6.95 -26.67
N THR A 491 -12.45 -7.35 -26.86
CA THR A 491 -11.86 -7.49 -28.18
C THR A 491 -12.62 -8.52 -29.04
N ALA A 492 -13.00 -9.64 -28.46
CA ALA A 492 -13.77 -10.68 -29.17
C ALA A 492 -15.18 -10.20 -29.53
N THR A 493 -15.84 -9.45 -28.66
CA THR A 493 -17.22 -8.99 -28.85
C THR A 493 -17.33 -7.73 -29.72
N SER A 494 -16.26 -6.96 -29.86
CA SER A 494 -16.28 -5.71 -30.65
C SER A 494 -16.52 -5.90 -32.17
N SER A 495 -16.45 -7.13 -32.69
CA SER A 495 -16.53 -7.41 -34.14
C SER A 495 -17.73 -8.20 -34.60
N ALA A 496 -18.67 -8.55 -33.82
CA ALA A 496 -20.03 -9.07 -34.06
C ALA A 496 -20.40 -10.20 -33.09
N SER A 497 -21.66 -10.26 -32.73
CA SER A 497 -22.23 -11.28 -31.82
C SER A 497 -22.05 -12.75 -32.30
N SER A 498 -21.84 -12.97 -33.59
CA SER A 498 -21.57 -14.30 -34.19
C SER A 498 -20.17 -14.88 -33.89
N THR A 499 -19.27 -14.07 -33.31
CA THR A 499 -17.87 -14.47 -33.13
C THR A 499 -17.64 -15.31 -31.87
N VAL A 500 -18.47 -15.09 -30.85
CA VAL A 500 -18.36 -15.83 -29.57
C VAL A 500 -18.76 -17.30 -29.78
N ASP A 501 -19.82 -17.56 -30.52
CA ASP A 501 -20.25 -18.92 -30.87
C ASP A 501 -19.16 -19.67 -31.65
N SER A 502 -18.49 -18.95 -32.56
CA SER A 502 -17.40 -19.52 -33.37
C SER A 502 -16.14 -19.88 -32.57
N ILE A 503 -15.88 -19.21 -31.45
CA ILE A 503 -14.75 -19.51 -30.53
C ILE A 503 -15.07 -20.76 -29.69
N ILE A 504 -16.33 -20.87 -29.26
CA ILE A 504 -16.79 -22.03 -28.47
C ILE A 504 -16.78 -23.30 -29.35
N ASP A 505 -17.24 -23.18 -30.58
CA ASP A 505 -17.32 -24.33 -31.50
C ASP A 505 -15.95 -24.77 -32.05
N ARG A 506 -15.01 -23.83 -32.20
CA ARG A 506 -13.70 -24.09 -32.78
C ARG A 506 -12.57 -23.40 -32.00
N PRO A 507 -12.12 -23.93 -30.87
CA PRO A 507 -11.07 -23.30 -30.07
C PRO A 507 -9.75 -23.03 -30.81
N ARG A 508 -9.43 -23.82 -31.82
CA ARG A 508 -8.24 -23.65 -32.68
C ARG A 508 -8.30 -22.36 -33.52
N SER A 509 -9.49 -21.84 -33.78
CA SER A 509 -9.66 -20.59 -34.52
C SER A 509 -9.55 -19.33 -33.65
N ALA A 510 -9.44 -19.49 -32.31
CA ALA A 510 -9.41 -18.36 -31.40
C ALA A 510 -8.26 -17.36 -31.70
N MET A 511 -7.08 -17.85 -32.06
CA MET A 511 -5.94 -17.02 -32.42
C MET A 511 -6.20 -16.20 -33.71
N THR A 512 -6.80 -16.84 -34.72
CA THR A 512 -7.16 -16.18 -35.97
C THR A 512 -8.28 -15.17 -35.77
N LEU A 513 -9.26 -15.51 -34.95
CA LEU A 513 -10.35 -14.61 -34.59
C LEU A 513 -9.88 -13.41 -33.78
N LEU A 514 -8.97 -13.64 -32.81
CA LEU A 514 -8.36 -12.56 -32.06
C LEU A 514 -7.58 -11.61 -32.99
N ALA A 515 -6.75 -12.16 -33.87
CA ALA A 515 -5.97 -11.40 -34.85
C ALA A 515 -6.85 -10.57 -35.80
N ASN A 516 -7.99 -11.12 -36.26
CA ASN A 516 -8.95 -10.40 -37.08
C ASN A 516 -9.66 -9.24 -36.37
N ASN A 517 -9.95 -9.45 -35.12
CA ASN A 517 -10.78 -8.51 -34.34
C ASN A 517 -9.96 -7.43 -33.64
N LEU A 518 -8.69 -7.70 -33.36
CA LEU A 518 -7.83 -6.74 -32.67
C LEU A 518 -7.70 -5.39 -33.39
N PRO A 519 -7.39 -5.35 -34.71
CA PRO A 519 -7.29 -4.06 -35.40
C PRO A 519 -8.62 -3.29 -35.41
N LYS A 520 -9.75 -4.00 -35.55
CA LYS A 520 -11.09 -3.39 -35.53
C LYS A 520 -11.45 -2.80 -34.15
N ALA A 521 -10.98 -3.43 -33.08
CA ALA A 521 -11.19 -2.96 -31.72
C ALA A 521 -10.31 -1.76 -31.35
N SER A 522 -9.34 -1.36 -32.19
CA SER A 522 -8.42 -0.24 -31.89
C SER A 522 -9.17 1.07 -31.62
N ASN A 523 -10.21 1.38 -32.40
CA ASN A 523 -11.04 2.57 -32.21
C ASN A 523 -11.73 2.58 -30.83
N PHE A 524 -12.23 1.42 -30.39
CA PHE A 524 -12.81 1.29 -29.06
C PHE A 524 -11.77 1.61 -27.97
N TYR A 525 -10.55 1.07 -28.09
CA TYR A 525 -9.52 1.28 -27.08
C TYR A 525 -8.97 2.71 -27.08
N ILE A 526 -8.90 3.39 -28.22
CA ILE A 526 -8.60 4.83 -28.26
C ILE A 526 -9.62 5.61 -27.44
N MET A 527 -10.92 5.36 -27.65
CA MET A 527 -11.97 6.00 -26.85
C MET A 527 -11.92 5.60 -25.38
N TYR A 528 -11.62 4.35 -25.08
CA TYR A 528 -11.43 3.85 -23.70
C TYR A 528 -10.26 4.55 -23.00
N PHE A 529 -9.14 4.79 -23.71
CA PHE A 529 -8.02 5.55 -23.15
C PHE A 529 -8.35 7.03 -22.96
N LEU A 530 -9.14 7.63 -23.80
CA LEU A 530 -9.68 8.99 -23.57
C LEU A 530 -10.55 9.02 -22.31
N LEU A 531 -11.49 8.10 -22.20
CA LEU A 531 -12.33 8.00 -21.01
C LEU A 531 -11.48 7.81 -19.75
N LYS A 532 -10.67 6.75 -19.71
CA LYS A 532 -9.85 6.40 -18.54
C LYS A 532 -8.73 7.40 -18.28
N GLY A 533 -8.14 7.96 -19.33
CA GLY A 533 -7.03 8.91 -19.24
C GLY A 533 -7.45 10.29 -18.75
N LEU A 534 -8.62 10.76 -19.12
CA LEU A 534 -9.10 12.06 -18.68
C LEU A 534 -9.89 11.98 -17.39
N THR A 535 -10.84 11.06 -17.28
CA THR A 535 -11.70 10.98 -16.09
C THR A 535 -11.09 10.19 -14.94
N GLY A 536 -10.24 9.20 -15.19
CA GLY A 536 -9.63 8.37 -14.15
C GLY A 536 -8.73 9.15 -13.20
N PRO A 537 -7.66 9.82 -13.68
CA PRO A 537 -6.79 10.65 -12.85
C PRO A 537 -7.55 11.78 -12.14
N THR A 538 -8.45 12.47 -12.83
CA THR A 538 -9.21 13.58 -12.27
C THR A 538 -10.22 13.13 -11.21
N TRP A 539 -10.84 11.96 -11.37
CA TRP A 539 -11.66 11.32 -10.34
C TRP A 539 -10.82 10.89 -9.13
N THR A 540 -9.63 10.37 -9.38
CA THR A 540 -8.69 9.92 -8.34
C THR A 540 -8.23 11.10 -7.47
N ILE A 541 -7.95 12.26 -8.05
CA ILE A 541 -7.54 13.46 -7.29
C ILE A 541 -8.73 14.14 -6.60
N LEU A 542 -9.94 14.12 -7.21
CA LEU A 542 -11.14 14.71 -6.65
C LEU A 542 -11.60 14.02 -5.35
N GLN A 543 -11.20 12.78 -5.10
CA GLN A 543 -11.59 12.02 -3.90
C GLN A 543 -13.10 12.06 -3.62
N ALA A 544 -13.92 12.01 -4.67
CA ALA A 544 -15.36 12.22 -4.58
C ALA A 544 -16.05 11.27 -3.59
N VAL A 545 -15.63 10.00 -3.55
CA VAL A 545 -16.17 9.01 -2.61
C VAL A 545 -15.84 9.38 -1.17
N ASN A 546 -14.60 9.75 -0.88
CA ASN A 546 -14.17 10.16 0.46
C ASN A 546 -14.86 11.44 0.91
N LEU A 547 -15.06 12.39 -0.03
CA LEU A 547 -15.81 13.61 0.23
C LEU A 547 -17.27 13.31 0.58
N LEU A 548 -17.94 12.45 -0.22
CA LEU A 548 -19.32 12.02 0.03
C LEU A 548 -19.47 11.29 1.37
N LEU A 549 -18.55 10.35 1.64
CA LEU A 549 -18.53 9.61 2.90
C LEU A 549 -18.33 10.54 4.10
N SER A 550 -17.44 11.52 4.01
CA SER A 550 -17.15 12.44 5.13
C SER A 550 -18.26 13.45 5.37
N LYS A 551 -18.87 14.00 4.33
CA LYS A 551 -19.83 15.10 4.45
C LYS A 551 -21.29 14.65 4.54
N VAL A 552 -21.67 13.62 3.79
CA VAL A 552 -23.08 13.18 3.68
C VAL A 552 -23.32 11.93 4.51
N LEU A 553 -22.64 10.83 4.18
CA LEU A 553 -22.88 9.56 4.85
C LEU A 553 -22.44 9.58 6.33
N GLY A 554 -21.36 10.27 6.68
CA GLY A 554 -20.92 10.39 8.06
C GLY A 554 -21.96 11.04 8.97
N ARG A 555 -22.79 11.95 8.44
CA ARG A 555 -23.88 12.55 9.21
C ARG A 555 -25.05 11.59 9.49
N VAL A 556 -25.24 10.61 8.61
CA VAL A 556 -26.36 9.67 8.65
C VAL A 556 -25.94 8.35 9.33
N LEU A 557 -24.76 7.84 9.00
CA LEU A 557 -24.30 6.51 9.43
C LEU A 557 -23.61 6.52 10.79
N ASP A 558 -22.91 7.62 11.16
CA ASP A 558 -22.16 7.64 12.41
C ASP A 558 -23.04 7.98 13.59
N SER A 559 -23.41 6.96 14.33
CA SER A 559 -24.27 7.04 15.51
C SER A 559 -23.52 7.06 16.83
N THR A 560 -22.26 6.61 16.87
CA THR A 560 -21.43 6.54 18.08
C THR A 560 -20.25 7.51 18.02
N PRO A 561 -19.70 7.92 19.19
CA PRO A 561 -18.47 8.71 19.25
C PRO A 561 -17.31 8.01 18.53
N ARG A 562 -17.14 6.69 18.74
CA ARG A 562 -16.09 5.87 18.15
C ARG A 562 -16.17 5.83 16.62
N GLN A 563 -17.37 5.69 16.07
CA GLN A 563 -17.56 5.71 14.59
C GLN A 563 -17.16 7.07 14.01
N LYS A 564 -17.48 8.17 14.70
CA LYS A 564 -17.07 9.52 14.25
C LYS A 564 -15.58 9.72 14.39
N TRP A 565 -14.99 9.28 15.51
CA TRP A 565 -13.57 9.35 15.73
C TRP A 565 -12.80 8.53 14.69
N ASN A 566 -13.20 7.28 14.47
CA ASN A 566 -12.61 6.43 13.44
C ASN A 566 -12.69 7.09 12.05
N ARG A 567 -13.84 7.63 11.66
CA ARG A 567 -13.99 8.33 10.38
C ARG A 567 -13.11 9.57 10.29
N TYR A 568 -12.91 10.26 11.39
CA TYR A 568 -12.05 11.44 11.42
C TYR A 568 -10.57 11.08 11.41
N ASN A 569 -10.15 10.11 12.16
CA ASN A 569 -8.75 9.77 12.35
C ASN A 569 -8.22 8.71 11.37
N THR A 570 -9.04 7.77 10.91
CA THR A 570 -8.60 6.75 9.96
C THR A 570 -8.49 7.31 8.54
N LEU A 571 -7.33 7.15 7.93
CA LEU A 571 -7.10 7.52 6.54
C LEU A 571 -7.57 6.44 5.58
N ALA A 572 -7.89 6.85 4.34
CA ALA A 572 -8.12 5.90 3.27
C ALA A 572 -6.81 5.19 2.90
N THR A 573 -6.78 3.88 2.99
CA THR A 573 -5.60 3.08 2.68
C THR A 573 -5.80 2.34 1.36
N PRO A 574 -5.02 2.64 0.31
CA PRO A 574 -5.09 1.93 -0.95
C PRO A 574 -4.53 0.52 -0.78
N ARG A 575 -5.27 -0.48 -1.27
CA ARG A 575 -4.77 -1.84 -1.33
C ARG A 575 -4.00 -2.05 -2.61
N MET A 576 -2.69 -2.28 -2.52
CA MET A 576 -1.79 -2.37 -3.69
C MET A 576 -2.18 -3.51 -4.63
N GLY A 577 -2.65 -4.64 -4.10
CA GLY A 577 -3.17 -5.76 -4.90
C GLY A 577 -4.43 -5.45 -5.73
N ILE A 578 -5.03 -4.27 -5.55
CA ILE A 578 -6.14 -3.77 -6.37
C ILE A 578 -5.68 -2.65 -7.29
N VAL A 579 -4.82 -1.76 -6.80
CA VAL A 579 -4.35 -0.58 -7.54
C VAL A 579 -3.49 -0.99 -8.73
N TYR A 580 -2.52 -1.88 -8.51
CA TYR A 580 -1.64 -2.35 -9.58
C TYR A 580 -2.40 -2.95 -10.76
N PRO A 581 -3.31 -3.94 -10.61
CA PRO A 581 -4.06 -4.51 -11.73
C PRO A 581 -4.90 -3.49 -12.49
N GLY A 582 -5.42 -2.46 -11.80
CA GLY A 582 -6.14 -1.37 -12.45
C GLY A 582 -5.27 -0.56 -13.42
N ILE A 583 -3.95 -0.48 -13.18
CA ILE A 583 -2.98 0.16 -14.06
C ILE A 583 -2.41 -0.84 -15.06
N GLU A 584 -2.09 -2.05 -14.61
CA GLU A 584 -1.51 -3.13 -15.42
C GLU A 584 -2.37 -3.51 -16.62
N ILE A 585 -3.70 -3.46 -16.50
CA ILE A 585 -4.59 -3.71 -17.64
C ILE A 585 -4.42 -2.65 -18.73
N LEU A 586 -4.25 -1.38 -18.35
CA LEU A 586 -4.01 -0.31 -19.31
C LEU A 586 -2.65 -0.47 -20.00
N VAL A 587 -1.65 -0.90 -19.24
CA VAL A 587 -0.31 -1.24 -19.74
C VAL A 587 -0.39 -2.41 -20.72
N CYS A 588 -1.11 -3.46 -20.40
CA CYS A 588 -1.33 -4.62 -21.26
C CYS A 588 -1.97 -4.21 -22.59
N ILE A 589 -3.00 -3.37 -22.56
CA ILE A 589 -3.70 -2.91 -23.74
C ILE A 589 -2.76 -2.10 -24.65
N TYR A 590 -2.04 -1.10 -24.11
CA TYR A 590 -1.20 -0.29 -24.97
C TYR A 590 0.00 -1.07 -25.55
N ILE A 591 0.54 -2.06 -24.83
CA ILE A 591 1.59 -2.95 -25.37
C ILE A 591 1.02 -3.78 -26.53
N CYS A 592 -0.16 -4.36 -26.37
CA CYS A 592 -0.81 -5.14 -27.43
C CYS A 592 -1.06 -4.32 -28.70
N TYR A 593 -1.40 -3.05 -28.54
CA TYR A 593 -1.68 -2.15 -29.66
C TYR A 593 -0.47 -1.34 -30.16
N SER A 594 0.66 -1.41 -29.48
CA SER A 594 1.84 -0.58 -29.78
C SER A 594 2.31 -0.71 -31.26
N ILE A 595 2.21 -1.90 -31.84
CA ILE A 595 2.60 -2.20 -33.21
C ILE A 595 1.39 -2.17 -34.17
N ILE A 596 0.22 -2.62 -33.68
CA ILE A 596 -1.00 -2.77 -34.49
C ILE A 596 -1.66 -1.41 -34.74
N ALA A 597 -1.76 -0.58 -33.75
CA ALA A 597 -2.32 0.78 -33.81
C ALA A 597 -1.45 1.74 -32.99
N PRO A 598 -0.29 2.15 -33.50
CA PRO A 598 0.73 2.88 -32.73
C PRO A 598 0.24 4.19 -32.11
N ILE A 599 -0.76 4.82 -32.70
CA ILE A 599 -1.34 6.08 -32.20
C ILE A 599 -1.85 5.96 -30.74
N LEU A 600 -2.18 4.75 -30.28
CA LEU A 600 -2.61 4.50 -28.92
C LEU A 600 -1.53 4.83 -27.89
N LEU A 601 -0.25 4.74 -28.26
CA LEU A 601 0.88 5.11 -27.39
C LEU A 601 0.82 6.58 -26.97
N PHE A 602 0.38 7.47 -27.85
CA PHE A 602 0.22 8.88 -27.51
C PHE A 602 -0.80 9.06 -26.40
N PHE A 603 -1.98 8.45 -26.55
CA PHE A 603 -3.03 8.53 -25.52
C PHE A 603 -2.63 7.86 -24.20
N SER A 604 -1.91 6.74 -24.27
CA SER A 604 -1.42 6.07 -23.08
C SER A 604 -0.35 6.87 -22.35
N THR A 605 0.51 7.59 -23.05
CA THR A 605 1.51 8.49 -22.45
C THR A 605 0.85 9.63 -21.69
N VAL A 606 -0.12 10.30 -22.30
CA VAL A 606 -0.88 11.38 -21.64
C VAL A 606 -1.60 10.85 -20.40
N MET A 607 -2.30 9.73 -20.55
CA MET A 607 -3.03 9.11 -19.43
C MET A 607 -2.11 8.75 -18.25
N LEU A 608 -0.98 8.08 -18.52
CA LEU A 608 -0.05 7.64 -17.46
C LEU A 608 0.63 8.83 -16.77
N THR A 609 0.91 9.90 -17.51
CA THR A 609 1.45 11.14 -16.94
C THR A 609 0.45 11.80 -15.99
N LEU A 610 -0.81 11.93 -16.40
CA LEU A 610 -1.85 12.47 -15.54
C LEU A 610 -2.11 11.59 -14.31
N LEU A 611 -2.05 10.28 -14.50
CA LEU A 611 -2.23 9.31 -13.43
C LEU A 611 -1.07 9.37 -12.42
N TYR A 612 0.15 9.53 -12.91
CA TYR A 612 1.33 9.75 -12.07
C TYR A 612 1.15 10.97 -11.15
N VAL A 613 0.76 12.10 -11.71
CA VAL A 613 0.51 13.34 -10.93
C VAL A 613 -0.61 13.15 -9.91
N ALA A 614 -1.70 12.47 -10.28
CA ALA A 614 -2.80 12.21 -9.36
C ALA A 614 -2.40 11.30 -8.19
N TYR A 615 -1.64 10.23 -8.45
CA TYR A 615 -1.13 9.37 -7.38
C TYR A 615 -0.03 10.03 -6.56
N LEU A 616 0.81 10.85 -7.18
CA LEU A 616 1.84 11.62 -6.47
C LEU A 616 1.20 12.51 -5.39
N TYR A 617 0.11 13.20 -5.72
CA TYR A 617 -0.66 13.98 -4.74
C TYR A 617 -1.28 13.11 -3.65
N ASN A 618 -2.01 12.08 -4.05
CA ASN A 618 -2.79 11.29 -3.09
C ASN A 618 -1.94 10.47 -2.12
N LEU A 619 -0.82 9.93 -2.58
CA LEU A 619 0.10 9.16 -1.74
C LEU A 619 0.81 10.05 -0.72
N ASN A 620 1.12 11.31 -1.09
CA ASN A 620 1.78 12.22 -0.16
C ASN A 620 0.80 12.86 0.84
N TYR A 621 -0.43 13.21 0.43
CA TYR A 621 -1.31 14.03 1.25
C TYR A 621 -2.55 13.32 1.77
N VAL A 622 -3.08 12.31 1.06
CA VAL A 622 -4.42 11.74 1.32
C VAL A 622 -4.37 10.36 1.93
N PHE A 623 -3.57 9.48 1.37
CA PHE A 623 -3.57 8.08 1.75
C PHE A 623 -2.71 7.80 2.99
N GLY A 624 -3.21 6.91 3.85
CA GLY A 624 -2.45 6.30 4.93
C GLY A 624 -1.96 4.90 4.53
N PHE A 625 -1.07 4.35 5.31
CA PHE A 625 -0.51 3.02 5.12
C PHE A 625 -0.78 2.19 6.37
N SER A 626 -1.40 1.02 6.20
CA SER A 626 -1.78 0.17 7.33
C SER A 626 -0.76 -0.93 7.63
N PHE A 627 0.10 -1.23 6.67
CA PHE A 627 1.15 -2.24 6.80
C PHE A 627 2.15 -2.08 5.65
N ASP A 628 3.39 -2.44 5.90
CA ASP A 628 4.48 -2.35 4.93
C ASP A 628 4.62 -3.66 4.15
N LEU A 629 4.31 -3.61 2.85
CA LEU A 629 4.52 -4.72 1.92
C LEU A 629 5.95 -4.78 1.36
N LYS A 630 6.78 -3.82 1.76
CA LYS A 630 8.18 -3.71 1.32
C LYS A 630 8.33 -3.70 -0.21
N GLY A 631 7.37 -3.11 -0.90
CA GLY A 631 7.33 -2.99 -2.35
C GLY A 631 7.11 -4.29 -3.12
N ARG A 632 6.64 -5.37 -2.49
CA ARG A 632 6.55 -6.71 -3.12
C ARG A 632 5.59 -6.83 -4.30
N ASN A 633 4.62 -5.94 -4.40
CA ASN A 633 3.70 -5.87 -5.54
C ASN A 633 4.41 -5.42 -6.82
N TYR A 634 5.46 -4.62 -6.69
CA TYR A 634 6.20 -4.06 -7.83
C TYR A 634 6.88 -5.11 -8.73
N PRO A 635 7.75 -6.01 -8.21
CA PRO A 635 8.34 -7.03 -9.07
C PRO A 635 7.30 -7.98 -9.67
N ARG A 636 6.18 -8.21 -9.00
CA ARG A 636 5.06 -8.95 -9.58
C ARG A 636 4.45 -8.20 -10.75
N ALA A 637 4.20 -6.90 -10.61
CA ALA A 637 3.70 -6.04 -11.68
C ALA A 637 4.65 -6.04 -12.89
N LEU A 638 5.96 -5.98 -12.65
CA LEU A 638 6.96 -6.09 -13.72
C LEU A 638 6.88 -7.43 -14.48
N PHE A 639 6.71 -8.55 -13.77
CA PHE A 639 6.50 -9.84 -14.41
C PHE A 639 5.15 -9.94 -15.13
N GLN A 640 4.13 -9.23 -14.67
CA GLN A 640 2.82 -9.21 -15.33
C GLN A 640 2.83 -8.44 -16.65
N ILE A 641 3.78 -7.53 -16.87
CA ILE A 641 3.99 -6.88 -18.18
C ILE A 641 4.24 -7.92 -19.30
N PHE A 642 4.92 -9.03 -18.99
CA PHE A 642 5.14 -10.10 -19.96
C PHE A 642 3.84 -10.68 -20.53
N VAL A 643 2.73 -10.62 -19.80
CA VAL A 643 1.42 -11.05 -20.32
C VAL A 643 1.03 -10.17 -21.52
N GLY A 644 1.20 -8.85 -21.41
CA GLY A 644 0.95 -7.92 -22.51
C GLY A 644 1.89 -8.17 -23.71
N ILE A 645 3.18 -8.43 -23.43
CA ILE A 645 4.16 -8.73 -24.49
C ILE A 645 3.77 -10.02 -25.22
N TYR A 646 3.52 -11.13 -24.51
CA TYR A 646 3.10 -12.39 -25.13
C TYR A 646 1.79 -12.27 -25.91
N LEU A 647 0.81 -11.53 -25.37
CA LEU A 647 -0.43 -11.29 -26.08
C LEU A 647 -0.19 -10.52 -27.37
N SER A 648 0.68 -9.51 -27.35
CA SER A 648 1.05 -8.75 -28.54
C SER A 648 1.77 -9.61 -29.58
N GLU A 649 2.78 -10.38 -29.15
CA GLU A 649 3.54 -11.30 -30.02
C GLU A 649 2.62 -12.35 -30.67
N VAL A 650 1.72 -12.97 -29.90
CA VAL A 650 0.75 -13.94 -30.39
C VAL A 650 -0.22 -13.30 -31.40
N CYS A 651 -0.65 -12.06 -31.13
CA CYS A 651 -1.52 -11.34 -32.04
C CYS A 651 -0.82 -10.98 -33.36
N LEU A 652 0.44 -10.51 -33.29
CA LEU A 652 1.26 -10.24 -34.49
C LEU A 652 1.48 -11.51 -35.30
N LEU A 653 1.79 -12.61 -34.61
CA LEU A 653 1.91 -13.92 -35.28
C LEU A 653 0.63 -14.28 -36.05
N GLY A 654 -0.54 -14.13 -35.42
CA GLY A 654 -1.84 -14.35 -36.06
C GLY A 654 -2.06 -13.43 -37.27
N LEU A 655 -1.68 -12.16 -37.18
CA LEU A 655 -1.78 -11.18 -38.26
C LEU A 655 -0.86 -11.55 -39.45
N PHE A 656 0.37 -12.00 -39.20
CA PHE A 656 1.29 -12.44 -40.24
C PHE A 656 0.84 -13.74 -40.93
N ILE A 657 0.20 -14.67 -40.19
CA ILE A 657 -0.43 -15.87 -40.75
C ILE A 657 -1.53 -15.46 -41.75
N MET A 658 -2.39 -14.54 -41.35
CA MET A 658 -3.49 -14.07 -42.21
C MET A 658 -3.02 -13.34 -43.43
N ALA A 659 -1.98 -12.50 -43.29
CA ALA A 659 -1.34 -11.80 -44.38
C ALA A 659 -0.52 -12.75 -45.29
N LYS A 660 -0.38 -14.03 -44.93
CA LYS A 660 0.43 -15.04 -45.63
C LYS A 660 1.87 -14.57 -45.88
N THR A 661 2.50 -14.01 -44.81
CA THR A 661 3.87 -13.48 -44.85
C THR A 661 4.79 -14.37 -44.02
N TRP A 662 5.42 -15.33 -44.66
CA TRP A 662 6.22 -16.37 -44.03
C TRP A 662 7.51 -15.82 -43.38
N GLY A 663 8.19 -14.85 -43.98
CA GLY A 663 9.42 -14.26 -43.45
C GLY A 663 9.20 -13.58 -42.08
N PRO A 664 8.31 -12.58 -41.99
CA PRO A 664 7.93 -11.96 -40.71
C PRO A 664 7.43 -12.97 -39.67
N LEU A 665 6.69 -13.99 -40.09
CA LEU A 665 6.17 -15.03 -39.21
C LEU A 665 7.29 -15.82 -38.51
N VAL A 666 8.28 -16.29 -39.29
CA VAL A 666 9.41 -17.06 -38.72
C VAL A 666 10.23 -16.19 -37.75
N LEU A 667 10.44 -14.93 -38.11
CA LEU A 667 11.14 -13.99 -37.24
C LEU A 667 10.38 -13.75 -35.91
N GLU A 668 9.06 -13.64 -35.97
CA GLU A 668 8.25 -13.42 -34.78
C GLU A 668 8.26 -14.66 -33.87
N VAL A 669 8.17 -15.87 -34.43
CA VAL A 669 8.30 -17.12 -33.65
C VAL A 669 9.66 -17.19 -32.95
N PHE A 670 10.74 -16.81 -33.63
CA PHE A 670 12.06 -16.72 -33.01
C PHE A 670 12.05 -15.76 -31.82
N TRP A 671 11.43 -14.60 -32.00
CA TRP A 671 11.40 -13.57 -30.93
C TRP A 671 10.58 -14.02 -29.73
N ILE A 672 9.46 -14.71 -29.90
CA ILE A 672 8.67 -15.31 -28.80
C ILE A 672 9.54 -16.25 -27.95
N VAL A 673 10.38 -17.06 -28.60
CA VAL A 673 11.31 -17.96 -27.88
C VAL A 673 12.34 -17.15 -27.08
N VAL A 674 12.90 -16.09 -27.65
CA VAL A 674 13.84 -15.20 -26.95
C VAL A 674 13.18 -14.55 -25.73
N THR A 675 11.96 -14.03 -25.89
CA THR A 675 11.17 -13.44 -24.78
C THR A 675 10.92 -14.47 -23.68
N ALA A 676 10.56 -15.71 -24.04
CA ALA A 676 10.32 -16.77 -23.06
C ALA A 676 11.59 -17.15 -22.28
N LEU A 677 12.72 -17.28 -22.97
CA LEU A 677 14.01 -17.56 -22.32
C LEU A 677 14.42 -16.43 -21.39
N ALA A 678 14.30 -15.19 -21.81
CA ALA A 678 14.58 -14.02 -20.97
C ALA A 678 13.68 -13.98 -19.72
N HIS A 679 12.38 -14.26 -19.88
CA HIS A 679 11.43 -14.31 -18.76
C HIS A 679 11.78 -15.41 -17.75
N ILE A 680 12.10 -16.62 -18.22
CA ILE A 680 12.51 -17.75 -17.36
C ILE A 680 13.81 -17.41 -16.64
N TYR A 681 14.79 -16.83 -17.37
CA TYR A 681 16.06 -16.40 -16.77
C TYR A 681 15.85 -15.40 -15.63
N MET A 682 15.03 -14.35 -15.87
CA MET A 682 14.76 -13.35 -14.84
C MET A 682 14.04 -13.93 -13.63
N LYS A 683 13.07 -14.83 -13.82
CA LYS A 683 12.40 -15.50 -12.70
C LYS A 683 13.37 -16.32 -11.85
N ARG A 684 14.24 -17.11 -12.50
CA ARG A 684 15.22 -17.92 -11.80
C ARG A 684 16.24 -17.07 -11.04
N LYS A 685 16.66 -15.96 -11.63
CA LYS A 685 17.68 -15.08 -11.06
C LYS A 685 17.15 -14.26 -9.88
N PHE A 686 16.00 -13.60 -10.03
CA PHE A 686 15.58 -12.55 -9.10
C PHE A 686 14.63 -13.03 -8.00
N ILE A 687 13.75 -14.00 -8.26
CA ILE A 687 12.74 -14.41 -7.25
C ILE A 687 13.38 -14.87 -5.93
N PRO A 688 14.46 -15.68 -5.92
CA PRO A 688 15.11 -16.10 -4.66
C PRO A 688 15.69 -14.94 -3.85
N LEU A 689 16.06 -13.83 -4.50
CA LEU A 689 16.70 -12.66 -3.89
C LEU A 689 15.69 -11.69 -3.26
N PHE A 690 14.40 -11.90 -3.44
CA PHE A 690 13.39 -10.97 -2.89
C PHE A 690 13.26 -11.06 -1.36
N ASP A 691 13.56 -12.19 -0.76
CA ASP A 691 13.44 -12.40 0.69
C ASP A 691 14.78 -12.59 1.38
N ALA A 692 15.75 -13.18 0.68
CA ALA A 692 17.07 -13.42 1.21
C ALA A 692 17.96 -12.18 1.06
N VAL A 693 18.52 -11.71 2.17
CA VAL A 693 19.58 -10.68 2.16
C VAL A 693 20.93 -11.40 2.20
N PRO A 694 21.87 -11.09 1.30
CA PRO A 694 23.19 -11.66 1.35
C PRO A 694 23.89 -11.39 2.69
N LEU A 695 24.46 -12.41 3.31
CA LEU A 695 25.14 -12.26 4.61
C LEU A 695 26.35 -11.31 4.51
N SER A 696 27.04 -11.32 3.37
CA SER A 696 28.13 -10.36 3.10
C SER A 696 27.64 -8.92 3.01
N ALA A 697 26.42 -8.67 2.51
CA ALA A 697 25.84 -7.34 2.48
C ALA A 697 25.54 -6.81 3.88
N ILE A 698 25.05 -7.67 4.78
CA ILE A 698 24.77 -7.28 6.18
C ILE A 698 26.09 -6.93 6.88
N ARG A 699 27.14 -7.76 6.70
CA ARG A 699 28.44 -7.51 7.28
C ARG A 699 29.12 -6.27 6.71
N HIS A 700 29.04 -6.08 5.41
CA HIS A 700 29.50 -4.86 4.75
C HIS A 700 28.79 -3.62 5.31
N ALA A 701 27.47 -3.68 5.44
CA ALA A 701 26.69 -2.61 6.01
C ALA A 701 27.02 -2.26 7.48
N ARG A 702 27.54 -3.24 8.23
CA ARG A 702 28.04 -3.06 9.60
C ARG A 702 29.50 -2.60 9.65
N GLY A 703 30.14 -2.40 8.49
CA GLY A 703 31.55 -1.99 8.39
C GLY A 703 32.57 -3.08 8.75
N GLU A 704 32.19 -4.35 8.66
CA GLU A 704 33.13 -5.44 8.88
C GLU A 704 34.13 -5.50 7.70
N PRO A 705 35.44 -5.43 7.93
CA PRO A 705 36.43 -5.43 6.87
C PRO A 705 36.44 -6.76 6.09
N GLY A 706 36.69 -6.65 4.79
CA GLY A 706 36.78 -7.82 3.90
C GLY A 706 35.44 -8.31 3.34
N TYR A 707 34.35 -7.67 3.68
CA TYR A 707 33.03 -7.98 3.12
C TYR A 707 32.57 -6.87 2.16
N SER A 708 31.90 -7.27 1.08
CA SER A 708 31.30 -6.38 0.11
C SER A 708 29.93 -6.89 -0.33
N TYR A 709 29.12 -6.02 -0.92
CA TYR A 709 27.88 -6.45 -1.56
C TYR A 709 28.22 -7.43 -2.71
N PRO A 710 27.57 -8.61 -2.76
CA PRO A 710 27.90 -9.62 -3.77
C PRO A 710 27.52 -9.15 -5.16
N THR A 711 28.52 -8.98 -5.97
CA THR A 711 28.43 -8.64 -7.40
C THR A 711 28.89 -9.84 -8.23
N SER A 712 28.20 -10.97 -8.08
CA SER A 712 28.61 -12.30 -8.56
C SER A 712 29.04 -12.41 -10.02
N ASP A 713 28.75 -11.39 -10.82
CA ASP A 713 29.09 -11.39 -12.24
C ASP A 713 30.12 -10.29 -12.59
N LEU A 714 30.65 -9.57 -11.61
CA LEU A 714 31.72 -8.61 -11.83
C LEU A 714 33.05 -9.30 -11.63
N GLY A 715 33.91 -9.25 -12.63
CA GLY A 715 35.31 -9.63 -12.45
C GLY A 715 35.99 -8.74 -11.41
N LEU A 716 37.01 -9.24 -10.74
CA LEU A 716 37.80 -8.47 -9.75
C LEU A 716 38.29 -7.12 -10.29
N GLN A 717 38.54 -7.02 -11.59
CA GLN A 717 39.00 -5.79 -12.22
C GLN A 717 37.86 -4.75 -12.34
N GLU A 718 36.66 -5.22 -12.70
CA GLU A 718 35.46 -4.36 -12.78
C GLU A 718 35.05 -3.82 -11.39
N ILE A 719 35.24 -4.61 -10.32
CA ILE A 719 35.01 -4.17 -8.95
C ILE A 719 36.05 -3.11 -8.56
N LYS A 720 37.31 -3.32 -8.93
CA LYS A 720 38.36 -2.32 -8.72
C LYS A 720 38.08 -1.03 -9.48
N ASP A 721 37.71 -1.14 -10.75
CA ASP A 721 37.40 0.03 -11.59
C ASP A 721 36.22 0.84 -11.02
N ILE A 722 35.17 0.15 -10.50
CA ILE A 722 34.06 0.80 -9.81
C ILE A 722 34.52 1.44 -8.49
N ALA A 723 35.33 0.73 -7.72
CA ALA A 723 35.89 1.25 -6.47
C ALA A 723 36.80 2.46 -6.73
N ASP A 724 37.64 2.40 -7.75
CA ASP A 724 38.54 3.50 -8.12
C ASP A 724 37.76 4.68 -8.72
N GLU A 725 36.64 4.42 -9.42
CA GLU A 725 35.74 5.45 -9.89
C GLU A 725 34.99 6.13 -8.72
N MET A 726 34.59 5.35 -7.72
CA MET A 726 34.00 5.90 -6.50
C MET A 726 35.04 6.64 -5.65
N LYS A 727 36.29 6.17 -5.64
CA LYS A 727 37.43 6.84 -4.99
C LYS A 727 37.65 8.27 -5.45
N GLY A 728 37.49 8.52 -6.75
CA GLY A 728 37.61 9.87 -7.30
C GLY A 728 36.56 10.85 -6.81
N LYS A 729 35.55 10.40 -6.08
CA LYS A 729 34.39 11.20 -5.62
C LYS A 729 34.23 11.26 -4.12
N TYR A 730 34.67 10.25 -3.43
CA TYR A 730 34.54 10.09 -2.00
C TYR A 730 35.92 9.80 -1.41
N GLU A 731 36.25 10.44 -0.32
CA GLU A 731 37.44 10.05 0.44
C GLU A 731 37.27 8.63 0.91
N GLN A 732 38.35 7.88 0.76
CA GLN A 732 38.30 6.47 1.14
C GLN A 732 38.28 6.33 2.62
N ASP A 733 37.17 5.96 3.13
CA ASP A 733 37.09 5.48 4.46
C ASP A 733 36.55 4.05 4.51
N SER A 734 37.10 3.29 5.41
CA SER A 734 36.65 1.92 5.72
C SER A 734 35.23 1.86 6.31
N THR A 735 34.64 3.02 6.60
CA THR A 735 33.33 3.19 7.23
C THR A 735 32.19 3.37 6.23
N HIS A 736 32.43 3.24 4.93
CA HIS A 736 31.40 3.32 3.90
C HIS A 736 30.16 2.48 4.24
N GLY A 737 29.02 3.12 4.23
CA GLY A 737 27.74 2.45 4.46
C GLY A 737 27.45 2.11 5.92
N ILE A 738 28.26 2.53 6.88
CA ILE A 738 27.94 2.37 8.30
C ILE A 738 26.91 3.43 8.70
N LEU A 739 25.78 2.96 9.20
CA LEU A 739 24.72 3.80 9.77
C LEU A 739 24.79 3.68 11.29
N THR A 740 25.07 4.77 11.99
CA THR A 740 25.11 4.77 13.45
C THR A 740 23.73 5.01 14.02
N PRO A 741 23.24 4.19 14.97
CA PRO A 741 22.00 4.45 15.67
C PRO A 741 22.06 5.80 16.40
N VAL A 742 20.94 6.51 16.42
CA VAL A 742 20.79 7.82 17.04
C VAL A 742 19.84 7.71 18.22
N THR A 743 20.27 8.24 19.38
CA THR A 743 19.44 8.26 20.59
C THR A 743 18.76 9.62 20.78
N LYS A 744 17.66 9.65 21.58
CA LYS A 744 17.00 10.91 21.94
C LYS A 744 17.94 11.88 22.64
N ASP A 745 18.84 11.36 23.47
CA ASP A 745 19.80 12.19 24.20
C ASP A 745 20.84 12.83 23.28
N ASP A 746 21.21 12.14 22.21
CA ASP A 746 22.09 12.72 21.19
C ASP A 746 21.42 13.90 20.49
N LEU A 747 20.12 13.82 20.27
CA LEU A 747 19.34 14.88 19.62
C LEU A 747 19.06 16.06 20.55
N LYS A 748 18.81 15.80 21.85
CA LYS A 748 18.75 16.85 22.86
C LYS A 748 20.09 17.59 22.99
N LYS A 749 21.20 16.85 23.07
CA LYS A 749 22.55 17.43 23.07
C LYS A 749 22.85 18.21 21.79
N ALA A 750 22.21 17.86 20.72
CA ALA A 750 22.33 18.52 19.43
C ALA A 750 21.38 19.73 19.26
N ASN A 751 20.61 20.08 20.27
CA ASN A 751 19.57 21.12 20.22
C ASN A 751 18.55 20.95 19.08
N LEU A 752 18.33 19.70 18.66
CA LEU A 752 17.41 19.39 17.57
C LEU A 752 16.00 19.07 18.09
N ILE A 753 15.85 18.82 19.40
CA ILE A 753 14.58 18.71 20.10
C ILE A 753 14.53 19.73 21.21
N PRO A 754 13.45 20.51 21.37
CA PRO A 754 13.28 21.38 22.51
C PRO A 754 13.21 20.57 23.80
N ASP A 755 13.86 21.03 24.86
CA ASP A 755 13.71 20.52 26.21
C ASP A 755 12.29 20.86 26.71
N ASN A 756 11.32 20.04 26.35
CA ASN A 756 9.99 20.10 26.94
C ASN A 756 9.95 19.28 28.22
N ASP A 757 10.83 19.57 29.15
CA ASP A 757 10.70 19.13 30.55
C ASP A 757 9.86 20.14 31.31
N GLY A 758 8.62 20.30 30.86
CA GLY A 758 7.57 20.95 31.61
C GLY A 758 6.92 19.96 32.55
N SER A 759 7.45 19.91 33.78
CA SER A 759 6.77 19.44 35.04
C SER A 759 6.25 18.02 35.10
N SER A 760 6.97 17.19 35.79
CA SER A 760 6.52 16.74 37.10
C SER A 760 7.63 15.94 37.81
N GLU A 761 8.19 16.54 38.80
CA GLU A 761 8.90 15.82 39.86
C GLU A 761 7.95 14.76 40.43
N ASN A 762 8.30 13.51 40.25
CA ASN A 762 8.22 12.43 41.24
C ASN A 762 8.21 11.09 40.50
N GLY A 763 9.29 10.40 40.60
CA GLY A 763 9.45 9.02 40.13
C GLY A 763 10.57 8.88 39.11
N THR A 764 11.78 8.81 39.60
CA THR A 764 12.93 8.30 38.86
C THR A 764 12.66 6.88 38.36
N PRO A 765 12.44 6.67 37.10
CA PRO A 765 12.70 5.36 36.55
C PRO A 765 14.22 5.31 36.30
N SER A 766 14.89 4.42 37.00
CA SER A 766 16.27 4.03 36.69
C SER A 766 16.37 3.77 35.20
N ASN A 767 17.27 4.49 34.57
CA ASN A 767 17.54 4.45 33.14
C ASN A 767 18.02 3.06 32.74
N PRO A 768 17.26 2.25 32.01
CA PRO A 768 17.75 0.92 31.55
C PRO A 768 18.79 1.03 30.43
N PHE A 769 19.12 2.26 29.99
CA PHE A 769 19.93 2.51 28.79
C PHE A 769 21.46 2.44 28.99
N GLU A 770 21.93 2.39 30.24
CA GLU A 770 23.37 2.29 30.47
C GLU A 770 23.95 0.87 30.36
N SER A 771 23.09 -0.17 30.40
CA SER A 771 23.57 -1.56 30.34
C SER A 771 23.66 -2.15 28.93
N GLY A 772 23.10 -1.52 27.91
CA GLY A 772 23.07 -2.04 26.52
C GLY A 772 24.34 -1.79 25.72
N SER A 773 25.09 -0.75 26.04
CA SER A 773 26.28 -0.39 25.25
C SER A 773 27.51 -1.25 25.56
N GLU A 774 27.51 -1.93 26.70
CA GLU A 774 28.64 -2.80 27.06
C GLU A 774 28.57 -4.22 26.50
N ARG A 775 27.38 -4.69 26.08
CA ARG A 775 27.25 -6.06 25.55
C ARG A 775 27.58 -6.19 24.06
N ALA A 776 27.61 -5.11 23.31
CA ALA A 776 28.00 -5.15 21.90
C ALA A 776 29.51 -5.19 21.67
N SER A 777 30.32 -5.06 22.72
CA SER A 777 31.78 -4.97 22.63
C SER A 777 32.54 -6.29 22.92
N LEU A 778 31.82 -7.40 23.08
CA LEU A 778 32.44 -8.66 23.54
C LEU A 778 32.60 -9.73 22.46
N SER A 779 33.01 -9.39 21.27
CA SER A 779 33.61 -10.40 20.41
C SER A 779 34.59 -9.82 19.38
N GLY A 780 35.83 -9.79 19.69
CA GLY A 780 36.93 -9.68 18.74
C GLY A 780 37.51 -8.29 18.52
N SER A 781 38.65 -8.10 19.10
CA SER A 781 39.62 -7.01 18.98
C SER A 781 39.27 -5.70 19.67
N ASN A 782 39.76 -5.51 20.86
CA ASN A 782 39.69 -4.36 21.73
C ASN A 782 40.21 -3.03 21.14
N ALA A 783 40.83 -3.05 19.97
CA ALA A 783 41.43 -1.84 19.37
C ALA A 783 40.42 -0.97 18.58
N LYS A 784 39.38 -1.58 17.99
CA LYS A 784 38.41 -0.85 17.17
C LYS A 784 37.24 -0.26 17.98
N GLY A 785 36.82 -0.91 19.06
CA GLY A 785 35.77 -0.41 19.93
C GLY A 785 36.17 0.92 20.63
N ASP A 786 37.41 0.98 21.07
CA ASP A 786 37.94 2.20 21.70
C ASP A 786 38.13 3.35 20.72
N SER A 787 38.46 3.04 19.47
CA SER A 787 38.56 4.07 18.43
C SER A 787 37.20 4.69 18.07
N ILE A 788 36.15 3.89 17.98
CA ILE A 788 34.78 4.36 17.70
C ILE A 788 34.24 5.15 18.90
N LYS A 789 34.50 4.70 20.13
CA LYS A 789 34.08 5.42 21.35
C LYS A 789 34.82 6.76 21.48
N LYS A 790 36.12 6.77 21.24
CA LYS A 790 36.91 8.02 21.20
C LYS A 790 36.50 8.96 20.08
N LEU A 791 36.14 8.37 18.94
CA LEU A 791 35.67 9.14 17.79
C LEU A 791 34.33 9.80 18.08
N ASN A 792 33.38 9.05 18.64
CA ASN A 792 32.08 9.57 19.06
C ASN A 792 32.21 10.68 20.11
N ASP A 793 33.06 10.48 21.14
CA ASP A 793 33.31 11.48 22.15
C ASP A 793 34.00 12.74 21.59
N THR A 794 34.89 12.55 20.62
CA THR A 794 35.57 13.67 19.93
C THR A 794 34.62 14.43 19.02
N VAL A 795 33.71 13.68 18.36
CA VAL A 795 32.67 14.22 17.49
C VAL A 795 31.68 15.04 18.29
N ILE A 796 31.16 14.51 19.40
CA ILE A 796 30.24 15.23 20.29
C ILE A 796 30.89 16.48 20.88
N LYS A 797 32.17 16.41 21.32
CA LYS A 797 32.88 17.55 21.81
C LYS A 797 33.15 18.62 20.73
N LYS A 798 33.44 18.26 19.51
CA LYS A 798 33.60 19.18 18.39
C LYS A 798 32.28 19.83 17.92
N SER A 799 31.15 19.09 18.02
CA SER A 799 29.85 19.63 17.68
C SER A 799 29.39 20.70 18.66
N SER A 800 29.70 20.53 19.96
CA SER A 800 29.35 21.53 21.00
C SER A 800 30.16 22.81 20.86
N THR A 801 31.37 22.74 20.30
CA THR A 801 32.21 23.92 20.04
C THR A 801 31.83 24.67 18.75
N LEU A 802 31.28 23.99 17.77
CA LEU A 802 30.79 24.60 16.51
C LEU A 802 29.44 25.31 16.70
N SER A 803 28.60 24.83 17.62
CA SER A 803 27.30 25.46 17.91
C SER A 803 27.43 26.83 18.64
N SER A 804 28.55 27.08 19.27
CA SER A 804 28.76 28.34 19.99
C SER A 804 29.20 29.52 19.11
N SER A 805 29.53 29.28 17.83
CA SER A 805 30.02 30.33 16.93
C SER A 805 28.97 30.81 15.89
N THR A 806 27.85 30.18 15.77
CA THR A 806 26.74 30.63 14.93
C THR A 806 25.52 30.95 15.78
N LYS A 807 25.18 32.21 15.85
CA LYS A 807 24.14 32.74 16.76
C LYS A 807 22.70 32.28 16.46
N ASP A 808 22.45 31.54 15.40
CA ASP A 808 21.08 31.27 14.94
C ASP A 808 20.72 29.80 14.59
N ASN A 809 21.66 28.88 14.72
CA ASN A 809 21.35 27.49 14.36
C ASN A 809 21.54 26.53 15.53
N ASN A 810 20.44 26.07 16.10
CA ASN A 810 20.36 25.01 17.09
C ASN A 810 20.74 23.63 16.51
N GLU A 811 21.69 23.61 15.57
CA GLU A 811 22.06 22.38 14.88
C GLU A 811 23.45 21.94 15.30
N SER A 812 23.57 20.81 15.96
CA SER A 812 24.87 20.22 16.19
C SER A 812 25.20 19.19 15.10
N THR A 813 26.23 19.51 14.36
CA THR A 813 26.89 18.58 13.46
C THR A 813 28.13 18.02 14.17
N PHE A 814 28.47 16.79 13.87
CA PHE A 814 29.71 16.18 14.34
C PHE A 814 30.58 15.79 13.16
N VAL A 815 31.85 15.65 13.42
CA VAL A 815 32.84 15.32 12.39
C VAL A 815 33.40 13.94 12.71
N LEU A 816 33.33 13.04 11.76
CA LEU A 816 33.94 11.72 11.79
C LEU A 816 34.95 11.67 10.64
N GLU A 817 36.22 11.46 10.98
CA GLU A 817 37.32 11.41 9.99
C GLU A 817 37.35 12.57 9.00
N GLY A 818 36.98 13.77 9.43
CA GLY A 818 36.92 14.94 8.58
C GLY A 818 35.55 15.27 7.99
N GLU A 819 34.62 14.33 8.07
CA GLU A 819 33.27 14.46 7.52
C GLU A 819 32.26 14.91 8.56
N LYS A 820 31.24 15.62 8.13
CA LYS A 820 30.16 16.08 9.00
C LYS A 820 29.00 15.11 8.96
N PHE A 821 28.57 14.70 10.13
CA PHE A 821 27.41 13.84 10.33
C PHE A 821 26.37 14.53 11.17
N ARG A 822 25.13 14.07 11.03
CA ARG A 822 24.03 14.43 11.86
C ARG A 822 23.28 13.20 12.34
N LYS A 823 22.90 13.18 13.62
CA LYS A 823 22.13 12.10 14.21
C LYS A 823 20.68 12.54 14.36
N PHE A 824 19.75 11.68 14.02
CA PHE A 824 18.33 11.93 14.11
C PHE A 824 17.60 10.78 14.78
N HIS A 825 16.50 11.14 15.39
CA HIS A 825 15.53 10.18 15.90
C HIS A 825 14.21 10.37 15.15
N TYR A 826 13.34 9.35 15.13
CA TYR A 826 12.04 9.42 14.46
C TYR A 826 11.19 10.61 14.93
N SER A 827 11.11 10.83 16.25
CA SER A 827 10.34 11.93 16.84
C SER A 827 10.82 13.31 16.44
N ASP A 828 12.02 13.44 15.88
CA ASP A 828 12.66 14.70 15.62
C ASP A 828 12.62 15.11 14.17
N VAL A 829 12.22 14.19 13.30
CA VAL A 829 11.88 14.51 11.92
C VAL A 829 10.74 15.55 11.89
N GLU A 830 9.84 15.55 12.87
CA GLU A 830 8.83 16.58 12.97
C GLU A 830 9.38 17.91 13.46
N ALA A 831 10.34 17.92 14.36
CA ALA A 831 11.04 19.14 14.74
C ALA A 831 11.77 19.77 13.55
N LEU A 832 12.36 18.94 12.69
CA LEU A 832 12.94 19.39 11.43
C LEU A 832 11.90 19.87 10.43
N ARG A 833 10.72 19.24 10.39
CA ARG A 833 9.59 19.71 9.58
C ARG A 833 8.98 21.01 10.09
N ASN A 834 9.01 21.25 11.39
CA ASN A 834 8.48 22.46 11.99
C ASN A 834 9.42 23.67 11.80
N LYS A 835 10.69 23.42 11.55
CA LYS A 835 11.64 24.41 11.02
C LYS A 835 11.48 24.47 9.50
N ARG A 836 10.38 25.01 9.05
CA ARG A 836 10.02 25.00 7.64
C ARG A 836 10.98 25.79 6.79
N PRO A 837 11.32 25.29 5.60
CA PRO A 837 11.89 26.09 4.53
C PRO A 837 10.93 27.17 4.02
N TYR A 838 9.68 27.16 4.46
CA TYR A 838 8.60 27.99 3.96
C TYR A 838 7.82 28.73 5.05
N ASP A 839 8.40 28.93 6.25
CA ASP A 839 7.85 29.90 7.20
C ASP A 839 8.14 31.29 6.64
N GLU A 840 7.09 32.08 6.43
CA GLU A 840 7.14 33.40 5.83
C GLU A 840 8.09 34.37 6.52
N ASP A 841 8.44 34.12 7.78
CA ASP A 841 9.37 34.93 8.56
C ASP A 841 10.84 34.61 8.27
N ASP A 842 11.15 33.53 7.58
CA ASP A 842 12.52 33.06 7.34
C ASP A 842 12.95 33.10 5.85
N HIS A 843 12.24 33.87 5.04
CA HIS A 843 12.51 33.99 3.60
C HIS A 843 13.86 34.56 3.25
N SER A 844 14.68 34.90 4.21
CA SER A 844 15.75 35.82 3.86
C SER A 844 17.09 35.20 3.56
N LYS A 845 17.37 33.98 3.90
CA LYS A 845 18.78 33.58 3.83
C LYS A 845 19.14 32.19 3.39
N HIS A 846 18.25 31.31 3.41
CA HIS A 846 18.77 29.99 3.41
C HIS A 846 17.71 29.11 2.73
N GLY A 847 17.86 28.65 1.60
CA GLY A 847 16.97 27.69 0.96
C GLY A 847 16.31 26.76 1.97
N PRO A 848 15.82 25.65 1.75
CA PRO A 848 15.16 24.79 2.75
C PRO A 848 16.08 24.47 3.94
N GLU A 849 16.35 25.52 4.67
CA GLU A 849 17.33 25.59 5.73
C GLU A 849 16.84 24.95 6.96
N GLY A 850 16.48 24.38 7.41
CA GLY A 850 16.28 23.41 8.43
C GLY A 850 16.51 22.02 7.86
N ALA A 851 16.82 22.01 6.57
CA ALA A 851 17.22 20.78 5.93
C ALA A 851 18.62 20.42 6.39
N VAL A 852 18.76 19.21 6.75
CA VAL A 852 20.01 18.61 7.18
C VAL A 852 20.85 18.28 5.96
N PRO A 853 22.11 18.63 5.93
CA PRO A 853 22.99 18.30 4.82
C PRO A 853 23.02 16.81 4.50
N VAL A 854 23.04 16.53 3.23
CA VAL A 854 22.87 15.18 2.67
C VAL A 854 23.99 14.24 3.05
N ASN A 855 25.16 14.72 3.06
CA ASN A 855 26.36 13.91 3.20
C ASN A 855 26.72 13.60 4.64
N ALA A 856 25.85 13.95 5.56
CA ALA A 856 26.19 13.86 6.96
C ALA A 856 25.70 12.61 7.65
N ASP A 857 25.11 11.74 6.93
CA ASP A 857 24.61 10.52 7.57
C ASP A 857 24.82 9.31 6.71
N ALA A 858 24.22 8.26 7.12
CA ALA A 858 24.38 6.98 6.49
C ALA A 858 25.81 6.44 6.56
N GLY A 859 26.67 7.08 7.32
CA GLY A 859 28.06 6.68 7.46
C GLY A 859 28.81 6.64 6.14
N VAL A 860 28.40 7.46 5.17
CA VAL A 860 29.05 7.56 3.87
C VAL A 860 29.87 8.82 3.81
N ILE A 861 31.11 8.67 3.42
CA ILE A 861 32.08 9.71 3.33
C ILE A 861 32.27 10.11 1.87
N TYR A 862 32.11 11.38 1.61
CA TYR A 862 32.31 11.95 0.28
C TYR A 862 33.76 12.39 0.11
N SER A 863 34.35 12.04 -1.00
CA SER A 863 35.71 12.48 -1.34
C SER A 863 35.76 13.93 -1.86
N ASP A 864 34.63 14.46 -2.30
CA ASP A 864 34.55 15.84 -2.75
C ASP A 864 34.55 16.82 -1.55
N PRO A 865 35.60 17.62 -1.36
CA PRO A 865 35.66 18.59 -0.28
C PRO A 865 34.51 19.59 -0.30
N ALA A 866 33.97 19.90 -1.48
CA ALA A 866 32.82 20.80 -1.62
C ALA A 866 31.54 20.14 -1.13
N ALA A 867 31.43 18.84 -1.24
CA ALA A 867 30.30 18.09 -0.70
C ALA A 867 30.31 18.03 0.83
N VAL A 868 31.49 17.88 1.41
CA VAL A 868 31.69 17.86 2.88
C VAL A 868 31.29 19.20 3.52
N MET A 869 31.50 20.29 2.81
CA MET A 869 31.17 21.64 3.29
C MET A 869 29.68 21.98 3.16
N LYS A 870 28.92 21.16 2.41
CA LYS A 870 27.47 21.35 2.30
C LYS A 870 26.80 20.87 3.58
N GLU A 871 25.78 21.56 3.96
CA GLU A 871 24.94 21.16 5.07
C GLU A 871 24.09 19.92 4.74
N PRO A 872 24.03 18.93 5.64
CA PRO A 872 23.25 17.71 5.45
C PRO A 872 21.75 18.00 5.30
N GLN A 873 21.07 17.23 4.50
CA GLN A 873 19.63 17.35 4.30
C GLN A 873 18.93 16.12 4.84
N ALA A 874 17.74 16.31 5.43
CA ALA A 874 16.89 15.21 5.89
C ALA A 874 16.54 14.26 4.74
N PHE A 875 16.48 14.78 3.53
CA PHE A 875 16.17 14.06 2.31
C PHE A 875 17.32 14.14 1.31
N PRO A 876 18.18 13.12 1.26
CA PRO A 876 19.29 13.08 0.31
C PRO A 876 18.81 13.18 -1.14
N PRO A 877 19.55 13.89 -2.02
CA PRO A 877 19.20 14.01 -3.43
C PRO A 877 19.38 12.71 -4.20
N ASP A 878 18.63 12.58 -5.29
CA ASP A 878 18.68 11.38 -6.12
C ASP A 878 19.97 11.21 -6.92
N VAL A 879 20.59 12.33 -7.23
CA VAL A 879 21.77 12.37 -8.11
C VAL A 879 22.94 12.95 -7.33
N LEU A 880 23.89 12.10 -7.03
CA LEU A 880 25.14 12.52 -6.41
C LEU A 880 26.07 13.21 -7.40
N GLU A 881 25.78 13.10 -8.72
CA GLU A 881 26.62 13.66 -9.75
C GLU A 881 25.98 13.96 -11.09
N THR A 882 26.48 15.04 -11.71
CA THR A 882 26.23 15.39 -13.11
C THR A 882 27.24 14.71 -14.02
N ASN A 883 26.83 13.62 -14.64
CA ASN A 883 27.64 12.94 -15.62
C ASN A 883 27.39 13.43 -17.04
N THR A 884 28.39 13.33 -17.90
CA THR A 884 28.26 13.56 -19.33
C THR A 884 27.17 12.65 -19.92
N TRP A 885 26.51 13.09 -20.97
CA TRP A 885 25.39 12.38 -21.59
C TRP A 885 25.79 10.96 -22.07
N THR A 886 27.00 10.81 -22.59
CA THR A 886 27.57 9.51 -22.99
C THR A 886 27.70 8.56 -21.81
N ARG A 887 28.13 9.04 -20.65
CA ARG A 887 28.27 8.24 -19.43
C ARG A 887 26.89 7.80 -18.89
N ARG A 888 25.88 8.67 -18.97
CA ARG A 888 24.50 8.31 -18.62
C ARG A 888 23.95 7.19 -19.50
N ILE A 889 24.25 7.21 -20.82
CA ILE A 889 23.85 6.14 -21.74
C ILE A 889 24.56 4.82 -21.36
N LEU A 890 25.87 4.86 -21.14
CA LEU A 890 26.62 3.66 -20.73
C LEU A 890 26.14 3.12 -19.38
N GLN A 891 25.83 3.98 -18.43
CA GLN A 891 25.22 3.57 -17.16
C GLN A 891 23.82 2.98 -17.36
N PHE A 892 23.03 3.50 -18.30
CA PHE A 892 21.71 2.93 -18.59
C PHE A 892 21.80 1.46 -18.99
N PHE A 893 22.79 1.10 -19.82
CA PHE A 893 23.01 -0.29 -20.27
C PHE A 893 23.78 -1.17 -19.28
N ASN A 894 24.25 -0.62 -18.14
CA ASN A 894 24.87 -1.38 -17.07
C ASN A 894 24.12 -1.13 -15.74
N PRO A 895 23.17 -2.00 -15.35
CA PRO A 895 22.40 -1.83 -14.14
C PRO A 895 23.22 -1.80 -12.85
N ARG A 896 24.36 -2.48 -12.83
CA ARG A 896 25.27 -2.55 -11.69
C ARG A 896 25.93 -1.21 -11.42
N ARG A 897 26.40 -0.55 -12.49
CA ARG A 897 26.95 0.81 -12.40
C ARG A 897 25.86 1.87 -12.14
N SER A 898 24.63 1.62 -12.59
CA SER A 898 23.50 2.52 -12.34
C SER A 898 23.06 2.52 -10.89
N TYR A 899 23.18 1.36 -10.23
CA TYR A 899 22.62 1.14 -8.88
C TYR A 899 23.63 0.42 -7.97
N PRO A 900 24.78 1.04 -7.65
CA PRO A 900 25.68 0.52 -6.62
C PRO A 900 24.95 0.46 -5.27
N PHE A 901 25.23 -0.58 -4.48
CA PHE A 901 24.56 -0.82 -3.20
C PHE A 901 24.68 0.38 -2.24
N ASP A 902 25.87 0.88 -2.06
CA ASP A 902 26.15 2.00 -1.14
C ASP A 902 25.47 3.29 -1.62
N SER A 903 25.52 3.57 -2.92
CA SER A 903 24.82 4.72 -3.51
C SER A 903 23.31 4.66 -3.34
N VAL A 904 22.70 3.46 -3.38
CA VAL A 904 21.27 3.27 -3.12
C VAL A 904 20.98 3.47 -1.64
N ARG A 905 21.86 2.96 -0.76
CA ARG A 905 21.72 3.06 0.68
C ARG A 905 21.80 4.51 1.17
N MET A 906 22.68 5.32 0.59
CA MET A 906 22.81 6.75 0.88
C MET A 906 21.56 7.57 0.56
N ARG A 907 20.71 7.09 -0.35
CA ARG A 907 19.51 7.82 -0.80
C ARG A 907 18.30 7.58 0.09
N PHE A 908 18.42 6.81 1.16
CA PHE A 908 17.30 6.65 2.09
C PHE A 908 17.14 7.88 2.98
N PRO A 909 15.92 8.17 3.42
CA PRO A 909 15.68 9.25 4.37
C PRO A 909 16.40 8.96 5.69
N LEU A 910 16.85 10.01 6.36
CA LEU A 910 17.65 9.89 7.61
C LEU A 910 16.94 9.13 8.71
N VAL A 911 15.62 9.14 8.69
CA VAL A 911 14.81 8.37 9.63
C VAL A 911 15.10 6.87 9.59
N PHE A 912 15.67 6.34 8.49
CA PHE A 912 16.07 4.94 8.42
C PHE A 912 17.36 4.63 9.19
N ASN A 913 18.04 5.65 9.68
CA ASN A 913 19.23 5.52 10.53
C ASN A 913 18.90 5.36 12.02
N THR A 914 17.62 5.45 12.40
CA THR A 914 17.19 5.26 13.77
C THR A 914 17.08 3.77 14.11
N SER A 915 17.35 3.40 15.35
CA SER A 915 17.14 2.03 15.85
C SER A 915 15.84 1.94 16.65
N ILE A 916 15.24 0.77 16.63
CA ILE A 916 14.07 0.45 17.46
C ILE A 916 14.52 -0.54 18.53
N GLU A 917 14.15 -0.27 19.77
CA GLU A 917 14.30 -1.19 20.88
C GLU A 917 12.92 -1.66 21.32
N TYR A 918 12.84 -2.92 21.73
CA TYR A 918 11.60 -3.55 22.18
C TYR A 918 11.77 -4.01 23.62
N ASP A 919 10.69 -3.88 24.40
CA ASP A 919 10.63 -4.43 25.74
C ASP A 919 10.75 -5.96 25.73
N GLU A 920 11.40 -6.55 26.73
CA GLU A 920 11.57 -8.01 26.82
C GLU A 920 10.24 -8.75 26.90
N GLU A 921 9.27 -8.18 27.59
CA GLU A 921 7.90 -8.71 27.66
C GLU A 921 7.25 -8.76 26.26
N TYR A 922 7.40 -7.70 25.48
CA TYR A 922 6.93 -7.69 24.11
C TYR A 922 7.66 -8.71 23.25
N LEU A 923 8.99 -8.82 23.34
CA LEU A 923 9.79 -9.77 22.56
C LEU A 923 9.36 -11.22 22.81
N SER A 924 9.09 -11.58 24.09
CA SER A 924 8.68 -12.95 24.46
C SER A 924 7.31 -13.32 23.91
N SER A 925 6.41 -12.35 23.77
CA SER A 925 4.99 -12.57 23.49
C SER A 925 4.53 -12.06 22.12
N ALA A 926 5.39 -11.38 21.35
CA ALA A 926 5.01 -10.74 20.09
C ALA A 926 4.40 -11.69 19.06
N TYR A 927 4.98 -12.88 18.91
CA TYR A 927 4.49 -13.90 17.99
C TYR A 927 3.57 -14.94 18.68
N THR A 928 2.75 -14.46 19.60
CA THR A 928 1.58 -15.19 20.11
C THR A 928 0.32 -14.66 19.45
N ASP A 929 -0.72 -15.49 19.34
CA ASP A 929 -2.00 -15.05 18.76
C ASP A 929 -2.54 -13.86 19.56
N PRO A 930 -2.94 -12.77 18.93
CA PRO A 930 -3.44 -11.57 19.62
C PRO A 930 -4.60 -11.84 20.57
N CYS A 931 -5.42 -12.87 20.33
CA CYS A 931 -6.54 -13.20 21.23
C CYS A 931 -6.10 -13.61 22.65
N VAL A 932 -4.84 -14.06 22.81
CA VAL A 932 -4.27 -14.39 24.15
C VAL A 932 -4.10 -13.15 25.03
N ARG A 933 -3.87 -12.00 24.39
CA ARG A 933 -3.59 -10.71 25.09
C ARG A 933 -4.69 -9.68 24.89
N GLU A 934 -5.79 -10.08 24.25
CA GLU A 934 -6.89 -9.17 23.95
C GLU A 934 -7.55 -8.72 25.26
N LYS A 935 -7.46 -7.42 25.57
CA LYS A 935 -8.05 -6.80 26.74
C LYS A 935 -9.57 -6.73 26.64
N ASP A 936 -10.24 -6.54 27.76
CA ASP A 936 -11.68 -6.32 27.78
C ASP A 936 -12.06 -5.06 27.02
N PRO A 937 -13.13 -5.09 26.21
CA PRO A 937 -13.54 -3.96 25.43
C PRO A 937 -14.11 -2.85 26.32
N ILE A 938 -13.59 -1.65 26.15
CA ILE A 938 -14.18 -0.46 26.76
C ILE A 938 -15.26 0.08 25.82
N VAL A 939 -16.48 0.18 26.28
CA VAL A 939 -17.58 0.79 25.53
C VAL A 939 -17.57 2.30 25.73
N TRP A 940 -17.56 3.02 24.64
CA TRP A 940 -17.49 4.48 24.65
C TRP A 940 -18.86 5.09 24.36
N CYS A 941 -19.46 5.71 25.37
CA CYS A 941 -20.76 6.37 25.23
C CYS A 941 -20.60 7.89 25.29
N CYS A 942 -21.63 8.60 24.84
CA CYS A 942 -21.64 10.05 24.89
C CYS A 942 -22.19 10.55 26.23
N LYS A 943 -21.44 11.42 26.89
CA LYS A 943 -21.89 12.09 28.13
C LYS A 943 -23.13 12.92 27.82
N ASP A 944 -24.19 12.66 28.55
CA ASP A 944 -25.46 13.37 28.41
C ASP A 944 -25.72 14.36 29.58
N PRO A 945 -26.42 15.47 29.34
CA PRO A 945 -26.69 16.47 30.36
C PRO A 945 -27.79 16.03 31.35
N LEU A 946 -28.44 14.89 31.12
CA LEU A 946 -29.57 14.41 31.90
C LEU A 946 -29.13 13.45 33.04
N GLY A 947 -27.89 12.93 32.95
CA GLY A 947 -27.35 11.95 33.89
C GLY A 947 -27.69 10.50 33.57
N VAL A 948 -28.38 10.24 32.45
CA VAL A 948 -28.74 8.88 32.02
C VAL A 948 -27.51 8.06 31.67
N SER A 949 -26.45 8.69 31.13
CA SER A 949 -25.18 8.00 30.86
C SER A 949 -24.57 7.42 32.14
N LYS A 950 -24.57 8.18 33.23
CA LYS A 950 -24.04 7.74 34.53
C LYS A 950 -24.77 6.53 35.07
N GLN A 951 -26.12 6.52 35.02
CA GLN A 951 -26.92 5.38 35.43
C GLN A 951 -26.61 4.14 34.60
N GLN A 952 -26.52 4.29 33.28
CA GLN A 952 -26.20 3.17 32.37
C GLN A 952 -24.77 2.65 32.54
N ILE A 953 -23.82 3.52 32.89
CA ILE A 953 -22.46 3.13 33.27
C ILE A 953 -22.47 2.26 34.53
N GLN A 954 -23.23 2.65 35.56
CA GLN A 954 -23.33 1.86 36.80
C GLN A 954 -24.00 0.51 36.54
N GLU A 955 -25.10 0.47 35.76
CA GLU A 955 -25.78 -0.76 35.38
C GLU A 955 -24.87 -1.71 34.56
N ALA A 956 -24.06 -1.17 33.64
CA ALA A 956 -23.13 -1.95 32.86
C ALA A 956 -21.97 -2.53 33.70
N ARG A 957 -21.45 -1.73 34.65
CA ARG A 957 -20.40 -2.18 35.58
C ARG A 957 -20.85 -3.32 36.49
N SER A 958 -22.12 -3.34 36.89
CA SER A 958 -22.67 -4.47 37.68
C SER A 958 -22.73 -5.78 36.88
N ASN A 959 -22.65 -5.70 35.54
CA ASN A 959 -22.56 -6.85 34.65
C ASN A 959 -21.11 -7.14 34.19
N GLY A 960 -20.09 -6.53 34.81
CA GLY A 960 -18.68 -6.73 34.46
C GLY A 960 -18.24 -6.06 33.14
N LEU A 961 -18.96 -5.03 32.67
CA LEU A 961 -18.64 -4.31 31.45
C LEU A 961 -18.12 -2.89 31.74
N ASP A 962 -16.93 -2.55 31.28
CA ASP A 962 -16.39 -1.19 31.39
C ASP A 962 -17.04 -0.29 30.34
N VAL A 963 -17.78 0.69 30.81
CA VAL A 963 -18.41 1.72 29.98
C VAL A 963 -17.92 3.09 30.46
N ARG A 964 -17.48 3.91 29.54
CA ARG A 964 -16.94 5.25 29.81
C ARG A 964 -17.58 6.30 28.94
N ASP A 965 -17.76 7.51 29.49
CA ASP A 965 -18.26 8.68 28.76
C ASP A 965 -17.22 9.81 28.66
N ASP A 966 -15.95 9.49 28.91
CA ASP A 966 -14.84 10.43 28.90
C ASP A 966 -14.68 11.05 27.50
N PHE A 967 -14.29 12.33 27.47
CA PHE A 967 -13.98 13.08 26.26
C PHE A 967 -15.10 13.17 25.21
N THR A 968 -16.36 12.95 25.61
CA THR A 968 -17.52 13.03 24.75
C THR A 968 -18.61 13.92 25.32
N ARG A 969 -19.35 14.59 24.46
CA ARG A 969 -20.53 15.36 24.85
C ARG A 969 -21.46 15.55 23.68
N TYR A 970 -22.68 15.99 23.96
CA TYR A 970 -23.59 16.49 22.95
C TYR A 970 -23.40 18.00 22.74
N ASP A 971 -23.40 18.43 21.47
CA ASP A 971 -23.47 19.86 21.12
C ASP A 971 -24.87 20.42 21.37
N GLU A 972 -25.02 21.74 21.27
CA GLU A 972 -26.29 22.43 21.37
C GLU A 972 -27.33 21.89 20.36
N LYS A 973 -26.93 21.29 19.27
CA LYS A 973 -27.76 20.65 18.26
C LYS A 973 -28.05 19.18 18.54
N GLY A 974 -27.62 18.65 19.67
CA GLY A 974 -27.76 17.24 20.06
C GLY A 974 -26.95 16.27 19.17
N LYS A 975 -25.85 16.76 18.59
CA LYS A 975 -24.89 15.91 17.87
C LYS A 975 -23.78 15.50 18.81
N VAL A 976 -23.32 14.28 18.64
CA VAL A 976 -22.17 13.75 19.37
C VAL A 976 -20.91 14.49 18.95
N ILE A 977 -20.15 14.98 19.92
CA ILE A 977 -18.81 15.56 19.78
C ILE A 977 -17.87 14.74 20.64
N PHE A 978 -16.67 14.47 20.15
CA PHE A 978 -15.53 13.98 20.92
C PHE A 978 -14.46 15.07 20.97
N THR A 979 -13.74 15.13 22.10
CA THR A 979 -12.69 16.14 22.33
C THR A 979 -11.30 15.51 22.41
N TYR A 980 -11.23 14.19 22.61
CA TYR A 980 -10.00 13.43 22.71
C TYR A 980 -10.20 12.00 22.16
N ASN A 981 -9.20 11.12 22.34
CA ASN A 981 -9.24 9.73 21.89
C ASN A 981 -10.27 8.89 22.67
N PRO A 982 -10.69 7.75 22.09
CA PRO A 982 -11.40 6.72 22.84
C PRO A 982 -10.58 6.26 24.05
N PRO A 983 -11.23 5.88 25.15
CA PRO A 983 -10.53 5.51 26.38
C PRO A 983 -9.65 4.25 26.26
N ASP A 984 -9.86 3.45 25.24
CA ASP A 984 -9.06 2.26 24.87
C ASP A 984 -8.08 2.51 23.71
N TYR A 985 -7.93 3.76 23.28
CA TYR A 985 -6.93 4.12 22.29
C TYR A 985 -5.56 4.18 22.95
N GLU A 986 -4.77 3.18 22.68
CA GLU A 986 -3.34 3.25 22.90
C GLU A 986 -2.72 3.81 21.62
N PRO A 987 -2.06 4.99 21.63
CA PRO A 987 -1.24 5.39 20.49
C PRO A 987 -0.31 4.22 20.22
N GLU A 988 -0.15 3.85 18.96
CA GLU A 988 0.79 2.77 18.61
C GLU A 988 2.07 3.07 19.32
N ALA A 989 2.23 2.43 20.48
CA ALA A 989 3.46 2.49 21.25
C ALA A 989 4.51 2.10 20.24
N LYS A 990 5.57 2.88 20.14
CA LYS A 990 6.71 2.68 19.28
C LYS A 990 6.98 1.18 19.09
N LYS A 991 6.27 0.59 18.15
CA LYS A 991 6.35 -0.84 17.84
C LYS A 991 7.55 -1.07 16.97
#